data_be863fe8d888b571bb09d4a24035fa47
#
_entry.id   be863fe8d888b571bb09d4a24035fa47
#
_cell.length_a   1.000
_cell.length_b   1.000
_cell.length_c   1.000
_cell.angle_alpha   90.00
_cell.angle_beta   90.00
_cell.angle_gamma   90.00
#
_symmetry.space_group_name_H-M   'P 1'
#
loop_
_entity.id
_entity.type
_entity.pdbx_description
1 polymer ?
#
loop_
_entity_poly.entity_id
_entity_poly.type
_entity_poly.pdbx_seq_one_letter_code
_entity_poly.pdbx_strand_id
1 'polypeptide(L)'
;LILQILRLNKIDLLKKIVLWVGVSVSFLLIIGIILNSLYPILIAPLSLTPVLIALNIFIILLSTIVYWRSNKNFNIKDIFNYKFALEGKLLSLLIFPFLFPLLAVLGTYLMNVSHNNILLLTMLLLIPVYLIAVVYMRDRINFVTYPLALWLIGLSLLLMYGLTSNHLIGIDVHLEYYCFQLTQYTSHWDLNAYYNPFNACLSVTILPQIYQVLSGLSGEYVFKLFMALIGSVTPLIVYLVARKYFARKYAFLGALLFIFQLFFMSELGAVRQEIATVFFFLTILVLLDFEMDKWIQKLLIILFLFITLISHYSTAYVAFIIVIPILLWPFFDKLIRERRLVFTNFDIILISLAMILIWYLLVAKVQFASGAQVVAQTVQTTATGGASPSALISTRSNYVLGVLGVVLTSLPNTISVIINDLIFATILVGIVGMIAKLHYYHEKFKMQFFIGISISLALLVLFVTLPYISIAYDAVRLFFQLAIFLAPVFVIGGIVVAKVIKNPKWDVYVLLILLLFLFSCSTYLQYSLLGMPYSPEFENNSIVREELFIYNNELTSAQWIYQNREDNLTIYSDENAVPRFSTAYGTNIGNISLNDTLFEWDKMIGSGYIYLGYVNVNDHKVIELGNNINRTNIESYSNLFTGKSIIYDNGGSQIWW
;
A
#
# COMPACT_ATOMS: atom_id res chain seq x y z
N LEU A 1 23.55 -9.52 -9.09
CA LEU A 1 24.04 -9.53 -10.48
C LEU A 1 23.74 -8.21 -11.20
N ILE A 2 22.46 -7.78 -11.34
CA ILE A 2 22.08 -6.56 -12.07
C ILE A 2 22.76 -5.33 -11.48
N LEU A 3 22.75 -5.14 -10.16
CA LEU A 3 23.43 -4.00 -9.51
C LEU A 3 24.95 -4.01 -9.74
N GLN A 4 25.56 -5.17 -9.90
CA GLN A 4 26.97 -5.29 -10.26
C GLN A 4 27.23 -4.90 -11.71
N ILE A 5 26.34 -5.32 -12.63
CA ILE A 5 26.39 -4.89 -14.03
C ILE A 5 26.28 -3.37 -14.12
N LEU A 6 25.41 -2.78 -13.30
CA LEU A 6 25.25 -1.32 -13.20
C LEU A 6 26.35 -0.62 -12.39
N ARG A 7 27.38 -1.33 -11.91
CA ARG A 7 28.48 -0.77 -11.10
C ARG A 7 28.06 -0.05 -9.83
N LEU A 8 26.94 -0.46 -9.24
CA LEU A 8 26.42 0.09 -7.99
C LEU A 8 27.03 -0.56 -6.74
N ASN A 9 28.27 -1.05 -6.84
CA ASN A 9 28.96 -1.76 -5.75
C ASN A 9 29.40 -0.83 -4.60
N LYS A 10 29.63 0.44 -4.90
CA LYS A 10 30.19 1.44 -3.97
C LYS A 10 29.14 2.26 -3.20
N ILE A 11 27.85 2.01 -3.43
CA ILE A 11 26.78 2.72 -2.71
C ILE A 11 26.62 2.17 -1.28
N ASP A 12 26.03 3.00 -0.40
CA ASP A 12 25.68 2.62 0.99
C ASP A 12 24.90 1.28 1.02
N LEU A 13 25.22 0.42 1.98
CA LEU A 13 24.62 -0.93 2.09
C LEU A 13 23.10 -0.88 2.14
N LEU A 14 22.52 0.01 2.95
CA LEU A 14 21.07 0.13 3.07
C LEU A 14 20.42 0.50 1.72
N LYS A 15 20.99 1.47 1.01
CA LYS A 15 20.54 1.85 -0.32
C LYS A 15 20.66 0.70 -1.31
N LYS A 16 21.74 -0.10 -1.20
CA LYS A 16 21.96 -1.28 -2.03
C LYS A 16 20.88 -2.35 -1.78
N ILE A 17 20.54 -2.63 -0.51
CA ILE A 17 19.48 -3.59 -0.15
C ILE A 17 18.13 -3.15 -0.74
N VAL A 18 17.77 -1.87 -0.56
CA VAL A 18 16.51 -1.32 -1.04
C VAL A 18 16.42 -1.38 -2.58
N LEU A 19 17.49 -0.98 -3.29
CA LEU A 19 17.54 -1.10 -4.75
C LEU A 19 17.56 -2.56 -5.21
N TRP A 20 18.16 -3.46 -4.43
CA TRP A 20 18.19 -4.88 -4.74
C TRP A 20 16.78 -5.48 -4.75
N VAL A 21 15.97 -5.18 -3.72
CA VAL A 21 14.57 -5.62 -3.69
C VAL A 21 13.80 -5.05 -4.90
N GLY A 22 13.88 -3.74 -5.15
CA GLY A 22 13.18 -3.12 -6.27
C GLY A 22 13.57 -3.71 -7.63
N VAL A 23 14.87 -3.86 -7.90
CA VAL A 23 15.35 -4.43 -9.17
C VAL A 23 14.97 -5.91 -9.30
N SER A 24 14.97 -6.69 -8.21
CA SER A 24 14.59 -8.11 -8.25
C SER A 24 13.10 -8.28 -8.55
N VAL A 25 12.23 -7.53 -7.90
CA VAL A 25 10.77 -7.56 -8.17
C VAL A 25 10.47 -7.07 -9.59
N SER A 26 11.13 -5.98 -10.04
CA SER A 26 11.01 -5.50 -11.41
C SER A 26 11.40 -6.58 -12.43
N PHE A 27 12.48 -7.28 -12.16
CA PHE A 27 12.98 -8.33 -13.02
C PHE A 27 12.00 -9.52 -13.13
N LEU A 28 11.40 -9.94 -12.02
CA LEU A 28 10.38 -10.98 -12.02
C LEU A 28 9.15 -10.57 -12.82
N LEU A 29 8.66 -9.36 -12.65
CA LEU A 29 7.53 -8.83 -13.42
C LEU A 29 7.84 -8.78 -14.93
N ILE A 30 9.02 -8.29 -15.31
CA ILE A 30 9.42 -8.22 -16.73
C ILE A 30 9.53 -9.63 -17.35
N ILE A 31 10.13 -10.58 -16.64
CA ILE A 31 10.17 -11.98 -17.09
C ILE A 31 8.75 -12.53 -17.25
N GLY A 32 7.87 -12.28 -16.28
CA GLY A 32 6.48 -12.72 -16.36
C GLY A 32 5.75 -12.15 -17.56
N ILE A 33 5.94 -10.86 -17.87
CA ILE A 33 5.36 -10.21 -19.07
C ILE A 33 5.90 -10.86 -20.35
N ILE A 34 7.22 -11.07 -20.43
CA ILE A 34 7.85 -11.70 -21.59
C ILE A 34 7.30 -13.12 -21.79
N LEU A 35 7.25 -13.93 -20.73
CA LEU A 35 6.71 -15.28 -20.81
C LEU A 35 5.24 -15.26 -21.22
N ASN A 36 4.42 -14.40 -20.61
CA ASN A 36 3.01 -14.29 -20.93
C ASN A 36 2.77 -13.89 -22.40
N SER A 37 3.64 -13.08 -22.99
CA SER A 37 3.55 -12.69 -24.40
C SER A 37 3.83 -13.83 -25.38
N LEU A 38 4.35 -14.97 -24.91
CA LEU A 38 4.55 -16.17 -25.73
C LEU A 38 3.27 -17.03 -25.88
N TYR A 39 2.17 -16.66 -25.21
CA TYR A 39 0.88 -17.30 -25.49
C TYR A 39 0.39 -16.88 -26.90
N PRO A 40 -0.19 -17.78 -27.73
CA PRO A 40 -0.52 -19.17 -27.46
C PRO A 40 0.59 -20.19 -27.80
N ILE A 41 1.80 -19.78 -28.15
CA ILE A 41 2.91 -20.70 -28.45
C ILE A 41 3.19 -21.59 -27.22
N LEU A 42 3.22 -20.98 -26.04
CA LEU A 42 3.21 -21.67 -24.74
C LEU A 42 1.79 -21.58 -24.16
N ILE A 43 1.11 -22.71 -24.00
CA ILE A 43 -0.27 -22.75 -23.48
C ILE A 43 -0.33 -22.30 -22.02
N ALA A 44 0.67 -22.61 -21.19
CA ALA A 44 0.76 -22.27 -19.78
C ALA A 44 2.08 -21.52 -19.46
N PRO A 45 2.26 -20.28 -19.97
CA PRO A 45 3.53 -19.57 -19.93
C PRO A 45 4.01 -19.21 -18.51
N LEU A 46 3.09 -19.04 -17.57
CA LEU A 46 3.37 -18.70 -16.17
C LEU A 46 3.37 -19.91 -15.23
N SER A 47 3.43 -21.13 -15.76
CA SER A 47 3.62 -22.35 -14.96
C SER A 47 5.08 -22.51 -14.52
N LEU A 48 5.33 -23.41 -13.57
CA LEU A 48 6.64 -23.59 -12.93
C LEU A 48 7.78 -23.80 -13.94
N THR A 49 7.59 -24.69 -14.93
CA THR A 49 8.67 -25.06 -15.86
C THR A 49 9.14 -23.91 -16.75
N PRO A 50 8.28 -23.17 -17.49
CA PRO A 50 8.72 -21.98 -18.23
C PRO A 50 9.37 -20.92 -17.35
N VAL A 51 8.81 -20.65 -16.17
CA VAL A 51 9.36 -19.67 -15.22
C VAL A 51 10.76 -20.07 -14.77
N LEU A 52 10.98 -21.34 -14.37
CA LEU A 52 12.30 -21.83 -13.96
C LEU A 52 13.31 -21.78 -15.12
N ILE A 53 12.93 -22.18 -16.31
CA ILE A 53 13.81 -22.14 -17.49
C ILE A 53 14.22 -20.70 -17.77
N ALA A 54 13.27 -19.75 -17.83
CA ALA A 54 13.55 -18.35 -18.07
C ALA A 54 14.49 -17.76 -17.02
N LEU A 55 14.19 -18.00 -15.73
CA LEU A 55 15.04 -17.53 -14.63
C LEU A 55 16.47 -18.06 -14.72
N ASN A 56 16.63 -19.36 -15.00
CA ASN A 56 17.97 -19.96 -15.13
C ASN A 56 18.74 -19.37 -16.32
N ILE A 57 18.09 -19.22 -17.49
CA ILE A 57 18.70 -18.59 -18.67
C ILE A 57 19.19 -17.19 -18.32
N PHE A 58 18.34 -16.35 -17.71
CA PHE A 58 18.71 -14.98 -17.34
C PHE A 58 19.81 -14.93 -16.27
N ILE A 59 19.77 -15.81 -15.26
CA ILE A 59 20.81 -15.89 -14.23
C ILE A 59 22.16 -16.24 -14.86
N ILE A 60 22.19 -17.23 -15.78
CA ILE A 60 23.41 -17.62 -16.49
C ILE A 60 23.92 -16.47 -17.36
N LEU A 61 23.06 -15.80 -18.13
CA LEU A 61 23.43 -14.66 -18.97
C LEU A 61 23.99 -13.51 -18.13
N LEU A 62 23.29 -13.11 -17.06
CA LEU A 62 23.73 -12.05 -16.16
C LEU A 62 25.04 -12.40 -15.46
N SER A 63 25.22 -13.66 -15.03
CA SER A 63 26.45 -14.13 -14.39
C SER A 63 27.62 -14.11 -15.37
N THR A 64 27.38 -14.51 -16.62
CA THR A 64 28.39 -14.45 -17.70
C THR A 64 28.82 -13.01 -17.99
N ILE A 65 27.85 -12.07 -18.07
CA ILE A 65 28.14 -10.64 -18.26
C ILE A 65 28.97 -10.10 -17.08
N VAL A 66 28.59 -10.41 -15.84
CA VAL A 66 29.35 -10.01 -14.64
C VAL A 66 30.76 -10.56 -14.68
N TYR A 67 30.93 -11.85 -15.00
CA TYR A 67 32.23 -12.51 -15.07
C TYR A 67 33.16 -11.86 -16.12
N TRP A 68 32.66 -11.61 -17.33
CA TRP A 68 33.43 -10.94 -18.38
C TRP A 68 33.81 -9.49 -18.01
N ARG A 69 32.86 -8.78 -17.39
CA ARG A 69 33.06 -7.37 -17.03
C ARG A 69 33.98 -7.18 -15.83
N SER A 70 34.13 -8.19 -14.97
CA SER A 70 35.05 -8.20 -13.81
C SER A 70 36.49 -8.65 -14.16
N ASN A 71 36.86 -8.73 -15.45
CA ASN A 71 38.17 -9.22 -15.92
C ASN A 71 38.53 -10.62 -15.35
N LYS A 72 37.55 -11.50 -15.20
CA LYS A 72 37.70 -12.87 -14.65
C LYS A 72 38.11 -12.94 -13.17
N ASN A 73 38.17 -11.83 -12.45
CA ASN A 73 38.51 -11.77 -11.02
C ASN A 73 37.27 -11.63 -10.11
N PHE A 74 36.16 -12.24 -10.50
CA PHE A 74 34.95 -12.20 -9.72
C PHE A 74 35.04 -13.12 -8.49
N ASN A 75 34.97 -12.54 -7.29
CA ASN A 75 34.87 -13.31 -6.05
C ASN A 75 33.50 -13.06 -5.42
N ILE A 76 32.74 -14.13 -5.20
CA ILE A 76 31.43 -14.06 -4.51
C ILE A 76 31.56 -13.41 -3.14
N LYS A 77 32.71 -13.56 -2.45
CA LYS A 77 32.97 -12.90 -1.17
C LYS A 77 32.92 -11.37 -1.24
N ASP A 78 33.18 -10.78 -2.40
CA ASP A 78 33.14 -9.31 -2.55
C ASP A 78 31.70 -8.75 -2.54
N ILE A 79 30.69 -9.61 -2.76
CA ILE A 79 29.27 -9.26 -2.62
C ILE A 79 28.91 -9.07 -1.14
N PHE A 80 29.49 -9.89 -0.26
CA PHE A 80 29.16 -9.99 1.16
C PHE A 80 30.23 -9.38 2.07
N ASN A 81 31.28 -8.77 1.54
CA ASN A 81 32.39 -8.24 2.30
C ASN A 81 32.07 -6.87 2.92
N TYR A 82 31.03 -6.86 3.77
CA TYR A 82 30.69 -5.71 4.61
C TYR A 82 31.21 -5.93 6.01
N LYS A 83 32.24 -5.17 6.39
CA LYS A 83 32.63 -5.09 7.81
C LYS A 83 31.53 -4.31 8.54
N PHE A 84 30.59 -5.02 9.15
CA PHE A 84 29.75 -4.44 10.18
C PHE A 84 30.64 -4.10 11.38
N ALA A 85 31.03 -2.84 11.50
CA ALA A 85 31.63 -2.34 12.72
C ALA A 85 30.54 -2.28 13.80
N LEU A 86 30.24 -3.41 14.41
CA LEU A 86 29.45 -3.51 15.62
C LEU A 86 30.34 -3.06 16.79
N GLU A 87 30.75 -1.79 16.78
CA GLU A 87 31.44 -1.20 17.92
C GLU A 87 30.48 -1.21 19.10
N GLY A 88 30.85 -1.91 20.19
CA GLY A 88 30.34 -2.03 21.53
C GLY A 88 29.20 -1.21 22.14
N LYS A 89 28.39 -0.56 21.31
CA LYS A 89 27.29 0.33 21.68
C LYS A 89 25.98 -0.44 21.73
N LEU A 90 25.44 -0.64 22.91
CA LEU A 90 24.11 -1.15 23.24
C LEU A 90 23.54 -2.14 22.20
N LEU A 91 24.20 -3.30 22.07
CA LEU A 91 23.80 -4.38 21.16
C LEU A 91 22.35 -4.85 21.44
N SER A 92 21.88 -4.71 22.69
CA SER A 92 20.51 -5.04 23.10
C SER A 92 19.47 -4.28 22.31
N LEU A 93 19.63 -2.97 22.08
CA LEU A 93 18.68 -2.16 21.28
C LEU A 93 18.75 -2.47 19.78
N LEU A 94 19.82 -3.08 19.30
CA LEU A 94 19.93 -3.57 17.93
C LEU A 94 19.18 -4.89 17.74
N ILE A 95 19.24 -5.80 18.74
CA ILE A 95 18.66 -7.15 18.67
C ILE A 95 17.17 -7.13 19.05
N PHE A 96 16.77 -6.28 19.98
CA PHE A 96 15.42 -6.26 20.54
C PHE A 96 14.30 -6.19 19.49
N PRO A 97 14.39 -5.42 18.40
CA PRO A 97 13.31 -5.33 17.41
C PRO A 97 12.98 -6.65 16.71
N PHE A 98 13.87 -7.64 16.70
CA PHE A 98 13.56 -8.98 16.16
C PHE A 98 12.44 -9.69 16.92
N LEU A 99 12.18 -9.27 18.15
CA LEU A 99 11.06 -9.76 18.94
C LEU A 99 9.72 -9.39 18.33
N PHE A 100 9.60 -8.23 17.67
CA PHE A 100 8.32 -7.73 17.16
C PHE A 100 7.70 -8.63 16.07
N PRO A 101 8.40 -9.01 14.99
CA PRO A 101 7.82 -9.94 14.00
C PRO A 101 7.49 -11.32 14.63
N LEU A 102 8.28 -11.77 15.60
CA LEU A 102 7.99 -13.01 16.31
C LEU A 102 6.68 -12.89 17.11
N LEU A 103 6.49 -11.79 17.85
CA LEU A 103 5.26 -11.52 18.58
C LEU A 103 4.06 -11.33 17.65
N ALA A 104 4.24 -10.72 16.46
CA ALA A 104 3.21 -10.59 15.47
C ALA A 104 2.73 -11.97 14.98
N VAL A 105 3.65 -12.84 14.56
CA VAL A 105 3.30 -14.18 14.04
C VAL A 105 2.70 -15.07 15.13
N LEU A 106 3.30 -15.16 16.31
CA LEU A 106 2.77 -15.96 17.39
C LEU A 106 1.48 -15.39 17.97
N GLY A 107 1.40 -14.06 18.05
CA GLY A 107 0.21 -13.37 18.56
C GLY A 107 -0.99 -13.53 17.64
N THR A 108 -0.82 -13.42 16.32
CA THR A 108 -1.90 -13.67 15.35
C THR A 108 -2.32 -15.14 15.34
N TYR A 109 -1.37 -16.08 15.49
CA TYR A 109 -1.69 -17.49 15.66
C TYR A 109 -2.57 -17.74 16.89
N LEU A 110 -2.19 -17.19 18.05
CA LEU A 110 -3.01 -17.32 19.28
C LEU A 110 -4.37 -16.64 19.15
N MET A 111 -4.41 -15.49 18.48
CA MET A 111 -5.65 -14.77 18.23
C MET A 111 -6.62 -15.59 17.36
N ASN A 112 -6.11 -16.24 16.31
CA ASN A 112 -6.93 -17.04 15.39
C ASN A 112 -7.40 -18.36 16.01
N VAL A 113 -6.60 -19.00 16.88
CA VAL A 113 -6.92 -20.33 17.43
C VAL A 113 -7.68 -20.25 18.77
N SER A 114 -7.28 -19.33 19.65
CA SER A 114 -7.80 -19.27 21.04
C SER A 114 -8.42 -17.92 21.40
N HIS A 115 -8.55 -17.00 20.42
CA HIS A 115 -9.04 -15.65 20.64
C HIS A 115 -8.27 -14.86 21.71
N ASN A 116 -6.96 -15.19 21.89
CA ASN A 116 -6.11 -14.57 22.87
C ASN A 116 -5.19 -13.53 22.23
N ASN A 117 -5.37 -12.27 22.62
CA ASN A 117 -4.67 -11.12 22.05
C ASN A 117 -3.44 -10.66 22.86
N ILE A 118 -3.08 -11.38 23.95
CA ILE A 118 -2.07 -10.90 24.90
C ILE A 118 -0.70 -10.63 24.25
N LEU A 119 -0.27 -11.46 23.29
CA LEU A 119 1.02 -11.26 22.60
C LEU A 119 0.97 -10.06 21.64
N LEU A 120 -0.16 -9.83 20.96
CA LEU A 120 -0.33 -8.67 20.09
C LEU A 120 -0.35 -7.37 20.90
N LEU A 121 -1.10 -7.33 22.00
CA LEU A 121 -1.10 -6.18 22.92
C LEU A 121 0.28 -5.96 23.53
N THR A 122 0.99 -7.03 23.91
CA THR A 122 2.37 -6.92 24.40
C THR A 122 3.27 -6.29 23.34
N MET A 123 3.19 -6.71 22.08
CA MET A 123 3.94 -6.12 20.98
C MET A 123 3.62 -4.62 20.81
N LEU A 124 2.32 -4.27 20.77
CA LEU A 124 1.87 -2.89 20.61
C LEU A 124 2.29 -1.98 21.77
N LEU A 125 2.42 -2.49 22.99
CA LEU A 125 2.94 -1.74 24.14
C LEU A 125 4.46 -1.66 24.15
N LEU A 126 5.16 -2.70 23.71
CA LEU A 126 6.62 -2.72 23.69
C LEU A 126 7.21 -1.82 22.60
N ILE A 127 6.55 -1.64 21.45
CA ILE A 127 7.02 -0.74 20.39
C ILE A 127 7.22 0.70 20.89
N PRO A 128 6.25 1.38 21.54
CA PRO A 128 6.44 2.69 22.15
C PRO A 128 7.59 2.74 23.17
N VAL A 129 7.67 1.75 24.06
CA VAL A 129 8.74 1.68 25.07
C VAL A 129 10.12 1.58 24.41
N TYR A 130 10.23 0.74 23.38
CA TYR A 130 11.44 0.62 22.58
C TYR A 130 11.82 1.93 21.88
N LEU A 131 10.86 2.63 21.27
CA LEU A 131 11.11 3.91 20.59
C LEU A 131 11.58 5.00 21.58
N ILE A 132 11.00 5.04 22.77
CA ILE A 132 11.44 5.94 23.87
C ILE A 132 12.90 5.62 24.23
N ALA A 133 13.25 4.32 24.39
CA ALA A 133 14.59 3.91 24.70
C ALA A 133 15.61 4.25 23.60
N VAL A 134 15.26 4.03 22.31
CA VAL A 134 16.09 4.39 21.16
C VAL A 134 16.35 5.89 21.10
N VAL A 135 15.33 6.72 21.33
CA VAL A 135 15.44 8.18 21.28
C VAL A 135 16.20 8.70 22.49
N TYR A 136 15.96 8.16 23.69
CA TYR A 136 16.67 8.54 24.90
C TYR A 136 18.16 8.20 24.84
N MET A 137 18.48 7.01 24.33
CA MET A 137 19.85 6.50 24.24
C MET A 137 20.52 6.81 22.87
N ARG A 138 19.98 7.74 22.07
CA ARG A 138 20.40 8.06 20.69
C ARG A 138 21.89 8.28 20.49
N ASP A 139 22.58 8.76 21.53
CA ASP A 139 24.03 9.04 21.46
C ASP A 139 24.89 7.80 21.74
N ARG A 140 24.28 6.72 22.22
CA ARG A 140 24.94 5.45 22.61
C ARG A 140 24.59 4.26 21.71
N ILE A 141 23.64 4.40 20.78
CA ILE A 141 23.22 3.31 19.89
C ILE A 141 24.08 3.23 18.62
N ASN A 142 24.11 2.04 18.03
CA ASN A 142 24.68 1.85 16.72
C ASN A 142 23.78 2.50 15.64
N PHE A 143 24.37 3.09 14.62
CA PHE A 143 23.64 3.73 13.53
C PHE A 143 22.75 2.76 12.71
N VAL A 144 23.08 1.46 12.71
CA VAL A 144 22.30 0.40 12.06
C VAL A 144 20.97 0.15 12.80
N THR A 145 20.86 0.51 14.08
CA THR A 145 19.66 0.34 14.90
C THR A 145 18.44 1.04 14.26
N TYR A 146 18.62 2.26 13.68
CA TYR A 146 17.53 3.01 13.09
C TYR A 146 16.84 2.29 11.91
N PRO A 147 17.57 1.94 10.83
CA PRO A 147 16.94 1.27 9.70
C PRO A 147 16.43 -0.14 10.07
N LEU A 148 17.13 -0.86 10.94
CA LEU A 148 16.68 -2.19 11.37
C LEU A 148 15.39 -2.11 12.18
N ALA A 149 15.27 -1.14 13.09
CA ALA A 149 14.04 -0.90 13.85
C ALA A 149 12.87 -0.53 12.91
N LEU A 150 13.07 0.37 11.94
CA LEU A 150 12.05 0.73 10.96
C LEU A 150 11.56 -0.47 10.17
N TRP A 151 12.47 -1.29 9.68
CA TRP A 151 12.13 -2.48 8.92
C TRP A 151 11.33 -3.49 9.74
N LEU A 152 11.82 -3.83 10.95
CA LEU A 152 11.21 -4.86 11.79
C LEU A 152 9.88 -4.39 12.40
N ILE A 153 9.73 -3.13 12.78
CA ILE A 153 8.44 -2.56 13.24
C ILE A 153 7.46 -2.56 12.08
N GLY A 154 7.85 -2.05 10.90
CA GLY A 154 6.98 -2.05 9.72
C GLY A 154 6.53 -3.45 9.33
N LEU A 155 7.46 -4.41 9.26
CA LEU A 155 7.15 -5.81 8.97
C LEU A 155 6.18 -6.41 10.00
N SER A 156 6.37 -6.10 11.29
CA SER A 156 5.50 -6.63 12.35
C SER A 156 4.07 -6.15 12.24
N LEU A 157 3.87 -4.88 11.92
CA LEU A 157 2.53 -4.31 11.74
C LEU A 157 1.84 -4.90 10.51
N LEU A 158 2.57 -5.07 9.40
CA LEU A 158 2.04 -5.71 8.20
C LEU A 158 1.70 -7.18 8.45
N LEU A 159 2.56 -7.93 9.15
CA LEU A 159 2.29 -9.33 9.51
C LEU A 159 1.13 -9.44 10.50
N MET A 160 1.00 -8.51 11.46
CA MET A 160 -0.14 -8.46 12.36
C MET A 160 -1.44 -8.34 11.58
N TYR A 161 -1.54 -7.41 10.62
CA TYR A 161 -2.70 -7.26 9.76
C TYR A 161 -2.93 -8.51 8.88
N GLY A 162 -1.92 -8.90 8.10
CA GLY A 162 -2.08 -9.95 7.09
C GLY A 162 -2.35 -11.35 7.64
N LEU A 163 -1.85 -11.68 8.86
CA LEU A 163 -2.00 -13.00 9.46
C LEU A 163 -3.17 -13.11 10.44
N THR A 164 -3.88 -12.03 10.71
CA THR A 164 -4.98 -12.01 11.71
C THR A 164 -6.17 -12.89 11.33
N SER A 165 -6.36 -13.25 10.06
CA SER A 165 -7.40 -14.19 9.59
C SER A 165 -6.76 -15.39 8.92
N ASN A 166 -7.48 -16.52 8.88
CA ASN A 166 -7.10 -17.65 8.05
C ASN A 166 -7.13 -17.29 6.55
N HIS A 167 -8.05 -16.40 6.16
CA HIS A 167 -8.20 -15.87 4.82
C HIS A 167 -7.63 -14.47 4.68
N LEU A 168 -7.71 -13.88 3.49
CA LEU A 168 -7.32 -12.49 3.27
C LEU A 168 -8.25 -11.55 4.06
N ILE A 169 -7.74 -10.38 4.43
CA ILE A 169 -8.47 -9.35 5.16
C ILE A 169 -8.44 -8.03 4.39
N GLY A 170 -9.56 -7.35 4.30
CA GLY A 170 -9.71 -6.09 3.58
C GLY A 170 -10.87 -6.13 2.59
N ILE A 171 -10.95 -5.14 1.72
CA ILE A 171 -12.00 -5.05 0.69
C ILE A 171 -11.39 -5.27 -0.71
N ASP A 172 -10.45 -4.43 -1.09
CA ASP A 172 -9.84 -4.44 -2.43
C ASP A 172 -9.07 -5.74 -2.71
N VAL A 173 -8.39 -6.29 -1.71
CA VAL A 173 -7.52 -7.47 -1.83
C VAL A 173 -8.27 -8.72 -2.33
N HIS A 174 -9.55 -8.84 -2.06
CA HIS A 174 -10.35 -10.00 -2.51
C HIS A 174 -10.57 -9.99 -4.02
N LEU A 175 -10.84 -8.81 -4.61
CA LEU A 175 -10.89 -8.66 -6.07
C LEU A 175 -9.51 -8.80 -6.71
N GLU A 176 -8.45 -8.34 -6.04
CA GLU A 176 -7.07 -8.56 -6.48
C GLU A 176 -6.73 -10.06 -6.48
N TYR A 177 -7.14 -10.77 -5.45
CA TYR A 177 -6.96 -12.20 -5.32
C TYR A 177 -7.76 -12.97 -6.38
N TYR A 178 -8.99 -12.54 -6.67
CA TYR A 178 -9.79 -13.08 -7.78
C TYR A 178 -9.06 -12.96 -9.13
N CYS A 179 -8.49 -11.80 -9.43
CA CYS A 179 -7.70 -11.60 -10.65
C CYS A 179 -6.45 -12.51 -10.69
N PHE A 180 -5.81 -12.73 -9.54
CA PHE A 180 -4.73 -13.71 -9.42
C PHE A 180 -5.20 -15.13 -9.69
N GLN A 181 -6.34 -15.56 -9.12
CA GLN A 181 -6.89 -16.90 -9.31
C GLN A 181 -7.21 -17.19 -10.78
N LEU A 182 -7.72 -16.20 -11.55
CA LEU A 182 -7.92 -16.32 -13.00
C LEU A 182 -6.59 -16.60 -13.72
N THR A 183 -5.53 -15.87 -13.36
CA THR A 183 -4.19 -16.07 -13.90
C THR A 183 -3.60 -17.43 -13.48
N GLN A 184 -3.83 -17.85 -12.25
CA GLN A 184 -3.37 -19.13 -11.70
C GLN A 184 -4.02 -20.30 -12.42
N TYR A 185 -5.34 -20.25 -12.63
CA TYR A 185 -6.10 -21.33 -13.24
C TYR A 185 -5.61 -21.67 -14.64
N THR A 186 -5.35 -20.66 -15.47
CA THR A 186 -4.88 -20.85 -16.84
C THR A 186 -3.34 -20.85 -16.98
N SER A 187 -2.62 -20.46 -15.91
CA SER A 187 -1.19 -20.10 -15.95
C SER A 187 -0.87 -19.08 -17.06
N HIS A 188 -1.83 -18.21 -17.36
CA HIS A 188 -1.75 -17.17 -18.37
C HIS A 188 -2.58 -15.95 -17.91
N TRP A 189 -2.00 -14.76 -18.00
CA TRP A 189 -2.75 -13.52 -17.73
C TRP A 189 -3.46 -13.06 -19.00
N ASP A 190 -4.79 -12.92 -18.89
CA ASP A 190 -5.65 -12.33 -19.92
C ASP A 190 -6.54 -11.27 -19.30
N LEU A 191 -6.46 -10.02 -19.81
CA LEU A 191 -7.32 -8.93 -19.35
C LEU A 191 -8.82 -9.18 -19.63
N ASN A 192 -9.13 -9.90 -20.70
CA ASN A 192 -10.50 -10.17 -21.12
C ASN A 192 -11.18 -11.25 -20.26
N ALA A 193 -10.43 -12.06 -19.52
CA ALA A 193 -10.99 -13.03 -18.58
C ALA A 193 -11.83 -12.33 -17.50
N TYR A 194 -11.45 -11.12 -17.13
CA TYR A 194 -12.24 -10.20 -16.29
C TYR A 194 -11.85 -8.78 -16.65
N TYR A 195 -12.64 -8.13 -17.51
CA TYR A 195 -12.35 -6.78 -18.00
C TYR A 195 -12.62 -5.71 -16.94
N ASN A 196 -11.67 -5.58 -16.01
CA ASN A 196 -11.74 -4.74 -14.84
C ASN A 196 -10.39 -4.04 -14.59
N PRO A 197 -10.36 -2.80 -14.02
CA PRO A 197 -9.12 -2.11 -13.67
C PRO A 197 -8.18 -2.90 -12.77
N PHE A 198 -8.70 -3.77 -11.90
CA PHE A 198 -7.91 -4.64 -11.01
C PHE A 198 -7.12 -5.68 -11.79
N ASN A 199 -7.74 -6.33 -12.78
CA ASN A 199 -7.08 -7.35 -13.59
C ASN A 199 -5.95 -6.77 -14.48
N ALA A 200 -5.99 -5.47 -14.78
CA ALA A 200 -4.90 -4.79 -15.48
C ALA A 200 -3.71 -4.44 -14.57
N CYS A 201 -3.73 -4.78 -13.27
CA CYS A 201 -2.63 -4.55 -12.34
C CYS A 201 -1.74 -5.81 -12.24
N LEU A 202 -0.59 -5.79 -12.93
CA LEU A 202 0.27 -6.98 -13.03
C LEU A 202 0.96 -7.36 -11.72
N SER A 203 1.01 -6.46 -10.76
CA SER A 203 1.52 -6.72 -9.40
C SER A 203 0.63 -7.65 -8.59
N VAL A 204 -0.64 -7.81 -8.97
CA VAL A 204 -1.60 -8.71 -8.29
C VAL A 204 -2.07 -9.87 -9.16
N THR A 205 -1.53 -10.01 -10.36
CA THR A 205 -1.80 -11.12 -11.28
C THR A 205 -0.52 -11.91 -11.57
N ILE A 206 0.39 -11.37 -12.36
CA ILE A 206 1.62 -12.04 -12.78
C ILE A 206 2.61 -12.22 -11.62
N LEU A 207 2.81 -11.19 -10.78
CA LEU A 207 3.80 -11.26 -9.71
C LEU A 207 3.49 -12.34 -8.67
N PRO A 208 2.27 -12.40 -8.07
CA PRO A 208 1.94 -13.47 -7.14
C PRO A 208 1.94 -14.84 -7.80
N GLN A 209 1.60 -14.96 -9.08
CA GLN A 209 1.69 -16.24 -9.82
C GLN A 209 3.12 -16.75 -9.85
N ILE A 210 4.10 -15.88 -10.14
CA ILE A 210 5.51 -16.27 -10.12
C ILE A 210 5.95 -16.70 -8.72
N TYR A 211 5.58 -15.93 -7.67
CA TYR A 211 5.91 -16.31 -6.30
C TYR A 211 5.26 -17.62 -5.88
N GLN A 212 4.01 -17.84 -6.25
CA GLN A 212 3.28 -19.05 -5.93
C GLN A 212 3.93 -20.29 -6.56
N VAL A 213 4.22 -20.28 -7.86
CA VAL A 213 4.84 -21.45 -8.54
C VAL A 213 6.26 -21.71 -8.06
N LEU A 214 7.02 -20.68 -7.65
CA LEU A 214 8.39 -20.85 -7.15
C LEU A 214 8.43 -21.30 -5.69
N SER A 215 7.51 -20.84 -4.84
CA SER A 215 7.50 -21.16 -3.41
C SER A 215 6.69 -22.41 -3.05
N GLY A 216 5.69 -22.77 -3.88
CA GLY A 216 4.71 -23.80 -3.57
C GLY A 216 3.70 -23.42 -2.47
N LEU A 217 3.73 -22.18 -1.99
CA LEU A 217 2.76 -21.69 -0.99
C LEU A 217 1.39 -21.49 -1.63
N SER A 218 0.32 -21.55 -0.84
CA SER A 218 -1.00 -21.15 -1.32
C SER A 218 -1.04 -19.67 -1.71
N GLY A 219 -1.91 -19.30 -2.65
CA GLY A 219 -2.02 -17.92 -3.12
C GLY A 219 -2.26 -16.93 -1.99
N GLU A 220 -3.12 -17.24 -1.01
CA GLU A 220 -3.36 -16.37 0.15
C GLU A 220 -2.10 -16.12 0.97
N TYR A 221 -1.26 -17.14 1.20
CA TYR A 221 0.02 -16.94 1.89
C TYR A 221 1.03 -16.15 1.05
N VAL A 222 0.97 -16.23 -0.27
CA VAL A 222 1.77 -15.33 -1.14
C VAL A 222 1.39 -13.87 -0.90
N PHE A 223 0.09 -13.56 -0.89
CA PHE A 223 -0.41 -12.20 -0.61
C PHE A 223 -0.04 -11.73 0.81
N LYS A 224 -0.17 -12.59 1.81
CA LYS A 224 0.12 -12.26 3.22
C LYS A 224 1.60 -12.07 3.53
N LEU A 225 2.49 -12.91 2.97
CA LEU A 225 3.90 -12.95 3.38
C LEU A 225 4.83 -12.22 2.42
N PHE A 226 4.75 -12.52 1.10
CA PHE A 226 5.67 -11.89 0.15
C PHE A 226 5.37 -10.41 -0.03
N MET A 227 4.11 -10.01 -0.05
CA MET A 227 3.74 -8.61 -0.16
C MET A 227 4.15 -7.86 1.10
N ALA A 228 3.88 -8.37 2.31
CA ALA A 228 4.37 -7.77 3.55
C ALA A 228 5.90 -7.59 3.57
N LEU A 229 6.67 -8.55 3.05
CA LEU A 229 8.12 -8.42 2.95
C LEU A 229 8.54 -7.30 1.98
N ILE A 230 7.86 -7.14 0.85
CA ILE A 230 8.14 -6.07 -0.11
C ILE A 230 7.73 -4.71 0.48
N GLY A 231 6.51 -4.58 1.01
CA GLY A 231 5.99 -3.35 1.61
C GLY A 231 6.82 -2.86 2.79
N SER A 232 7.34 -3.79 3.61
CA SER A 232 8.18 -3.45 4.77
C SER A 232 9.49 -2.71 4.41
N VAL A 233 9.89 -2.70 3.14
CA VAL A 233 11.07 -1.95 2.65
C VAL A 233 10.75 -0.45 2.47
N THR A 234 9.48 -0.08 2.30
CA THR A 234 9.07 1.30 2.02
C THR A 234 9.54 2.32 3.07
N PRO A 235 9.45 2.05 4.40
CA PRO A 235 9.99 2.95 5.42
C PRO A 235 11.49 3.20 5.30
N LEU A 236 12.25 2.21 4.80
CA LEU A 236 13.69 2.36 4.57
C LEU A 236 13.96 3.36 3.44
N ILE A 237 13.09 3.41 2.43
CA ILE A 237 13.22 4.38 1.33
C ILE A 237 12.96 5.79 1.86
N VAL A 238 11.89 5.98 2.65
CA VAL A 238 11.59 7.26 3.31
C VAL A 238 12.76 7.71 4.20
N TYR A 239 13.32 6.81 4.99
CA TYR A 239 14.50 7.07 5.81
C TYR A 239 15.70 7.51 4.96
N LEU A 240 15.99 6.82 3.86
CA LEU A 240 17.10 7.16 2.95
C LEU A 240 16.92 8.53 2.30
N VAL A 241 15.71 8.89 1.88
CA VAL A 241 15.40 10.22 1.34
C VAL A 241 15.56 11.29 2.42
N ALA A 242 15.00 11.09 3.61
CA ALA A 242 15.13 12.04 4.71
C ALA A 242 16.59 12.19 5.18
N ARG A 243 17.37 11.13 5.16
CA ARG A 243 18.79 11.11 5.56
C ARG A 243 19.72 11.96 4.67
N LYS A 244 19.29 12.29 3.45
CA LYS A 244 20.01 13.22 2.58
C LYS A 244 20.06 14.64 3.15
N TYR A 245 19.07 14.99 3.96
CA TYR A 245 18.83 16.34 4.46
C TYR A 245 18.98 16.48 5.96
N PHE A 246 18.81 15.38 6.71
CA PHE A 246 18.77 15.37 8.18
C PHE A 246 19.75 14.36 8.78
N ALA A 247 20.13 14.61 10.03
CA ALA A 247 20.84 13.61 10.85
C ALA A 247 19.95 12.37 11.05
N ARG A 248 20.58 11.23 11.26
CA ARG A 248 19.95 9.90 11.34
C ARG A 248 18.73 9.85 12.27
N LYS A 249 18.81 10.49 13.45
CA LYS A 249 17.72 10.54 14.44
C LYS A 249 16.45 11.21 13.88
N TYR A 250 16.60 12.29 13.11
CA TYR A 250 15.47 12.99 12.50
C TYR A 250 14.92 12.24 11.29
N ALA A 251 15.79 11.64 10.48
CA ALA A 251 15.37 10.78 9.39
C ALA A 251 14.57 9.56 9.90
N PHE A 252 14.97 9.01 11.04
CA PHE A 252 14.25 7.95 11.73
C PHE A 252 12.84 8.38 12.15
N LEU A 253 12.70 9.53 12.80
CA LEU A 253 11.39 10.05 13.20
C LEU A 253 10.52 10.40 11.98
N GLY A 254 11.08 10.93 10.91
CA GLY A 254 10.36 11.14 9.66
C GLY A 254 9.84 9.82 9.05
N ALA A 255 10.65 8.76 9.06
CA ALA A 255 10.22 7.45 8.57
C ALA A 255 9.18 6.79 9.48
N LEU A 256 9.20 7.04 10.80
CA LEU A 256 8.14 6.61 11.70
C LEU A 256 6.80 7.30 11.41
N LEU A 257 6.80 8.56 10.96
CA LEU A 257 5.56 9.20 10.51
C LEU A 257 4.91 8.41 9.38
N PHE A 258 5.70 7.85 8.46
CA PHE A 258 5.18 7.01 7.38
C PHE A 258 4.60 5.68 7.90
N ILE A 259 5.33 4.97 8.79
CA ILE A 259 4.86 3.69 9.35
C ILE A 259 3.57 3.88 10.17
N PHE A 260 3.44 5.01 10.88
CA PHE A 260 2.31 5.26 11.79
C PHE A 260 1.13 5.96 11.12
N GLN A 261 1.10 6.02 9.80
CA GLN A 261 -0.12 6.40 9.09
C GLN A 261 -1.13 5.27 9.09
N LEU A 262 -2.40 5.62 9.17
CA LEU A 262 -3.52 4.68 9.22
C LEU A 262 -3.47 3.65 8.07
N PHE A 263 -3.11 4.09 6.86
CA PHE A 263 -3.08 3.22 5.69
C PHE A 263 -1.91 2.23 5.68
N PHE A 264 -0.78 2.50 6.36
CA PHE A 264 0.38 1.61 6.33
C PHE A 264 0.06 0.20 6.84
N MET A 265 -0.63 0.09 7.98
CA MET A 265 -0.96 -1.21 8.56
C MET A 265 -1.94 -1.99 7.67
N SER A 266 -2.93 -1.30 7.09
CA SER A 266 -3.93 -1.89 6.20
C SER A 266 -3.52 -1.98 4.73
N GLU A 267 -2.26 -1.70 4.38
CA GLU A 267 -1.75 -1.66 3.00
C GLU A 267 -1.91 -3.01 2.30
N LEU A 268 -1.79 -4.13 3.03
CA LEU A 268 -2.06 -5.48 2.51
C LEU A 268 -3.53 -5.71 2.10
N GLY A 269 -4.46 -4.86 2.53
CA GLY A 269 -5.82 -4.83 2.03
C GLY A 269 -5.97 -4.24 0.62
N ALA A 270 -4.88 -3.69 0.04
CA ALA A 270 -4.80 -3.10 -1.31
C ALA A 270 -3.40 -3.31 -1.90
N VAL A 271 -3.01 -4.55 -2.14
CA VAL A 271 -1.65 -4.99 -2.52
C VAL A 271 -1.14 -4.31 -3.78
N ARG A 272 -2.00 -4.08 -4.79
CA ARG A 272 -1.60 -3.35 -6.00
C ARG A 272 -1.06 -1.96 -5.69
N GLN A 273 -1.66 -1.27 -4.71
CA GLN A 273 -1.23 0.04 -4.28
C GLN A 273 0.06 -0.01 -3.46
N GLU A 274 0.21 -0.99 -2.59
CA GLU A 274 1.42 -1.26 -1.81
C GLU A 274 2.64 -1.37 -2.74
N ILE A 275 2.60 -2.29 -3.70
CA ILE A 275 3.69 -2.50 -4.65
C ILE A 275 3.97 -1.23 -5.46
N ALA A 276 2.94 -0.57 -5.98
CA ALA A 276 3.11 0.68 -6.72
C ALA A 276 3.77 1.78 -5.87
N THR A 277 3.44 1.88 -4.58
CA THR A 277 4.04 2.86 -3.65
C THR A 277 5.52 2.59 -3.42
N VAL A 278 5.92 1.32 -3.26
CA VAL A 278 7.34 0.93 -3.18
C VAL A 278 8.10 1.45 -4.40
N PHE A 279 7.58 1.22 -5.62
CA PHE A 279 8.25 1.61 -6.86
C PHE A 279 8.20 3.11 -7.12
N PHE A 280 7.13 3.78 -6.76
CA PHE A 280 7.08 5.25 -6.76
C PHE A 280 8.16 5.84 -5.84
N PHE A 281 8.29 5.34 -4.62
CA PHE A 281 9.30 5.80 -3.67
C PHE A 281 10.72 5.48 -4.11
N LEU A 282 10.95 4.32 -4.73
CA LEU A 282 12.23 4.00 -5.38
C LEU A 282 12.56 4.98 -6.50
N THR A 283 11.56 5.37 -7.29
CA THR A 283 11.72 6.40 -8.33
C THR A 283 12.18 7.71 -7.72
N ILE A 284 11.55 8.17 -6.62
CA ILE A 284 11.95 9.41 -5.93
C ILE A 284 13.35 9.29 -5.32
N LEU A 285 13.69 8.14 -4.70
CA LEU A 285 15.02 7.91 -4.15
C LEU A 285 16.11 8.05 -5.21
N VAL A 286 15.91 7.45 -6.39
CA VAL A 286 16.85 7.50 -7.52
C VAL A 286 16.86 8.88 -8.16
N LEU A 287 15.69 9.50 -8.35
CA LEU A 287 15.57 10.85 -8.93
C LEU A 287 16.32 11.91 -8.12
N LEU A 288 16.28 11.80 -6.80
CA LEU A 288 16.99 12.71 -5.89
C LEU A 288 18.46 12.30 -5.65
N ASP A 289 18.97 11.29 -6.34
CA ASP A 289 20.35 10.84 -6.22
C ASP A 289 21.27 11.49 -7.26
N PHE A 290 21.83 12.63 -6.90
CA PHE A 290 22.68 13.43 -7.78
C PHE A 290 24.11 12.89 -7.96
N GLU A 291 24.51 11.91 -7.13
CA GLU A 291 25.84 11.26 -7.19
C GLU A 291 25.85 10.03 -8.10
N MET A 292 24.66 9.51 -8.44
CA MET A 292 24.52 8.36 -9.33
C MET A 292 24.88 8.74 -10.77
N ASP A 293 25.52 7.80 -11.48
CA ASP A 293 25.76 7.92 -12.93
C ASP A 293 24.45 8.22 -13.66
N LYS A 294 24.46 9.24 -14.53
CA LYS A 294 23.24 9.75 -15.17
C LYS A 294 22.52 8.73 -16.03
N TRP A 295 23.25 7.83 -16.69
CA TRP A 295 22.65 6.80 -17.51
C TRP A 295 21.93 5.75 -16.63
N ILE A 296 22.59 5.34 -15.55
CA ILE A 296 22.02 4.39 -14.59
C ILE A 296 20.81 5.01 -13.89
N GLN A 297 20.91 6.28 -13.50
CA GLN A 297 19.79 7.02 -12.90
C GLN A 297 18.59 7.04 -13.83
N LYS A 298 18.78 7.36 -15.11
CA LYS A 298 17.72 7.38 -16.13
C LYS A 298 17.08 5.99 -16.30
N LEU A 299 17.91 4.96 -16.44
CA LEU A 299 17.44 3.58 -16.60
C LEU A 299 16.56 3.13 -15.41
N LEU A 300 17.00 3.39 -14.17
CA LEU A 300 16.25 3.01 -12.98
C LEU A 300 14.97 3.83 -12.81
N ILE A 301 14.97 5.12 -13.14
CA ILE A 301 13.75 5.95 -13.13
C ILE A 301 12.72 5.37 -14.10
N ILE A 302 13.10 5.09 -15.35
CA ILE A 302 12.21 4.51 -16.36
C ILE A 302 11.69 3.14 -15.88
N LEU A 303 12.57 2.28 -15.37
CA LEU A 303 12.21 0.97 -14.86
C LEU A 303 11.17 1.07 -13.74
N PHE A 304 11.45 1.85 -12.70
CA PHE A 304 10.58 1.93 -11.53
C PHE A 304 9.25 2.66 -11.84
N LEU A 305 9.26 3.68 -12.71
CA LEU A 305 8.02 4.29 -13.20
C LEU A 305 7.17 3.31 -14.01
N PHE A 306 7.81 2.47 -14.84
CA PHE A 306 7.10 1.42 -15.57
C PHE A 306 6.43 0.43 -14.62
N ILE A 307 7.15 -0.05 -13.60
CA ILE A 307 6.56 -0.96 -12.61
C ILE A 307 5.44 -0.28 -11.80
N THR A 308 5.59 1.00 -11.45
CA THR A 308 4.51 1.77 -10.81
C THR A 308 3.26 1.81 -11.70
N LEU A 309 3.44 2.07 -13.01
CA LEU A 309 2.37 2.17 -14.00
C LEU A 309 1.57 0.87 -14.13
N ILE A 310 2.25 -0.27 -14.25
CA ILE A 310 1.62 -1.58 -14.42
C ILE A 310 1.10 -2.19 -13.12
N SER A 311 1.45 -1.60 -11.96
CA SER A 311 1.02 -2.07 -10.64
C SER A 311 -0.27 -1.42 -10.16
N HIS A 312 -0.41 -0.08 -10.27
CA HIS A 312 -1.62 0.62 -9.82
C HIS A 312 -1.81 1.96 -10.52
N TYR A 313 -2.95 2.13 -11.18
CA TYR A 313 -3.24 3.30 -12.01
C TYR A 313 -3.29 4.62 -11.23
N SER A 314 -3.93 4.67 -10.06
CA SER A 314 -4.05 5.93 -9.29
C SER A 314 -2.71 6.37 -8.71
N THR A 315 -1.89 5.43 -8.19
CA THR A 315 -0.51 5.72 -7.75
C THR A 315 0.35 6.19 -8.91
N ALA A 316 0.18 5.60 -10.11
CA ALA A 316 0.88 6.05 -11.31
C ALA A 316 0.53 7.50 -11.66
N TYR A 317 -0.74 7.90 -11.63
CA TYR A 317 -1.13 9.30 -11.87
C TYR A 317 -0.44 10.25 -10.90
N VAL A 318 -0.47 9.95 -9.59
CA VAL A 318 0.23 10.75 -8.58
C VAL A 318 1.74 10.81 -8.85
N ALA A 319 2.36 9.67 -9.16
CA ALA A 319 3.78 9.57 -9.45
C ALA A 319 4.18 10.43 -10.66
N PHE A 320 3.43 10.37 -11.76
CA PHE A 320 3.73 11.16 -12.96
C PHE A 320 3.49 12.66 -12.75
N ILE A 321 2.43 13.04 -12.03
CA ILE A 321 2.16 14.46 -11.68
C ILE A 321 3.32 15.04 -10.88
N ILE A 322 4.00 14.26 -10.04
CA ILE A 322 5.14 14.72 -9.24
C ILE A 322 6.46 14.62 -10.01
N VAL A 323 6.72 13.49 -10.69
CA VAL A 323 8.04 13.21 -11.29
C VAL A 323 8.29 14.05 -12.54
N ILE A 324 7.27 14.25 -13.39
CA ILE A 324 7.46 15.02 -14.65
C ILE A 324 7.92 16.46 -14.39
N PRO A 325 7.27 17.26 -13.51
CA PRO A 325 7.76 18.61 -13.20
C PRO A 325 9.16 18.64 -12.57
N ILE A 326 9.49 17.65 -11.75
CA ILE A 326 10.85 17.54 -11.19
C ILE A 326 11.89 17.28 -12.29
N LEU A 327 11.57 16.45 -13.28
CA LEU A 327 12.44 16.18 -14.43
C LEU A 327 12.54 17.37 -15.38
N LEU A 328 11.48 18.18 -15.50
CA LEU A 328 11.46 19.41 -16.31
C LEU A 328 12.23 20.57 -15.68
N TRP A 329 12.43 20.58 -14.36
CA TRP A 329 13.06 21.68 -13.67
C TRP A 329 14.44 22.11 -14.25
N PRO A 330 15.38 21.21 -14.56
CA PRO A 330 16.67 21.60 -15.14
C PRO A 330 16.57 22.34 -16.48
N PHE A 331 15.51 22.10 -17.26
CA PHE A 331 15.21 22.85 -18.47
C PHE A 331 14.79 24.29 -18.12
N PHE A 332 13.83 24.47 -17.20
CA PHE A 332 13.38 25.80 -16.80
C PHE A 332 14.48 26.60 -16.09
N ASP A 333 15.28 25.96 -15.25
CA ASP A 333 16.40 26.60 -14.56
C ASP A 333 17.43 27.20 -15.56
N LYS A 334 17.81 26.45 -16.59
CA LYS A 334 18.70 26.93 -17.65
C LYS A 334 18.07 27.99 -18.53
N LEU A 335 16.79 27.84 -18.84
CA LEU A 335 16.05 28.85 -19.62
C LEU A 335 15.98 30.20 -18.88
N ILE A 336 15.70 30.18 -17.57
CA ILE A 336 15.55 31.40 -16.77
C ILE A 336 16.91 32.04 -16.44
N ARG A 337 17.90 31.24 -16.04
CA ARG A 337 19.20 31.76 -15.57
C ARG A 337 20.15 32.03 -16.70
N GLU A 338 20.23 31.14 -17.68
CA GLU A 338 21.22 31.18 -18.77
C GLU A 338 20.64 31.68 -20.09
N ARG A 339 19.31 31.84 -20.18
CA ARG A 339 18.57 32.14 -21.42
C ARG A 339 18.90 31.16 -22.55
N ARG A 340 19.16 29.89 -22.20
CA ARG A 340 19.51 28.83 -23.16
C ARG A 340 18.44 27.73 -23.13
N LEU A 341 18.01 27.28 -24.31
CA LEU A 341 17.16 26.10 -24.48
C LEU A 341 18.04 24.84 -24.42
N VAL A 342 18.08 24.18 -23.27
CA VAL A 342 18.80 22.90 -23.08
C VAL A 342 17.81 21.83 -22.66
N PHE A 343 17.53 20.89 -23.54
CA PHE A 343 16.54 19.82 -23.37
C PHE A 343 17.07 18.70 -22.45
N THR A 344 17.36 19.04 -21.21
CA THR A 344 17.83 18.08 -20.20
C THR A 344 16.67 17.18 -19.77
N ASN A 345 16.87 15.84 -19.76
CA ASN A 345 15.91 14.82 -19.36
C ASN A 345 14.66 14.67 -20.26
N PHE A 346 14.61 15.31 -21.41
CA PHE A 346 13.47 15.18 -22.34
C PHE A 346 13.32 13.75 -22.86
N ASP A 347 14.41 13.01 -22.98
CA ASP A 347 14.42 11.58 -23.31
C ASP A 347 13.59 10.75 -22.31
N ILE A 348 13.82 10.94 -20.99
CA ILE A 348 13.05 10.24 -19.95
C ILE A 348 11.58 10.67 -20.01
N ILE A 349 11.32 11.97 -20.15
CA ILE A 349 9.96 12.51 -20.19
C ILE A 349 9.19 11.91 -21.37
N LEU A 350 9.77 11.90 -22.57
CA LEU A 350 9.15 11.33 -23.75
C LEU A 350 8.90 9.82 -23.61
N ILE A 351 9.88 9.07 -23.09
CA ILE A 351 9.72 7.64 -22.83
C ILE A 351 8.61 7.42 -21.80
N SER A 352 8.57 8.21 -20.72
CA SER A 352 7.54 8.11 -19.68
C SER A 352 6.14 8.40 -20.22
N LEU A 353 5.98 9.44 -21.04
CA LEU A 353 4.72 9.75 -21.71
C LEU A 353 4.32 8.66 -22.71
N ALA A 354 5.26 8.13 -23.48
CA ALA A 354 5.00 7.03 -24.39
C ALA A 354 4.54 5.77 -23.62
N MET A 355 5.16 5.43 -22.50
CA MET A 355 4.73 4.31 -21.65
C MET A 355 3.30 4.48 -21.17
N ILE A 356 2.91 5.68 -20.68
CA ILE A 356 1.55 5.98 -20.24
C ILE A 356 0.56 5.79 -21.40
N LEU A 357 0.86 6.39 -22.56
CA LEU A 357 -0.01 6.31 -23.73
C LEU A 357 -0.18 4.89 -24.23
N ILE A 358 0.92 4.14 -24.37
CA ILE A 358 0.90 2.75 -24.80
C ILE A 358 0.09 1.92 -23.81
N TRP A 359 0.36 2.03 -22.50
CA TRP A 359 -0.31 1.22 -21.49
C TRP A 359 -1.81 1.50 -21.45
N TYR A 360 -2.22 2.75 -21.31
CA TYR A 360 -3.63 3.09 -21.11
C TYR A 360 -4.46 3.11 -22.39
N LEU A 361 -3.86 3.36 -23.56
CA LEU A 361 -4.62 3.37 -24.80
C LEU A 361 -4.65 2.03 -25.54
N LEU A 362 -3.61 1.19 -25.35
CA LEU A 362 -3.50 -0.08 -26.07
C LEU A 362 -3.75 -1.30 -25.20
N VAL A 363 -3.28 -1.29 -23.94
CA VAL A 363 -3.34 -2.45 -23.05
C VAL A 363 -4.47 -2.33 -22.03
N ALA A 364 -4.45 -1.31 -21.18
CA ALA A 364 -5.32 -1.17 -20.01
C ALA A 364 -6.36 -0.05 -20.19
N LYS A 365 -7.11 -0.07 -21.29
CA LYS A 365 -8.15 0.94 -21.60
C LYS A 365 -9.18 1.12 -20.48
N VAL A 366 -9.49 0.05 -19.76
CA VAL A 366 -10.42 0.06 -18.63
C VAL A 366 -9.95 0.98 -17.50
N GLN A 367 -8.63 1.06 -17.24
CA GLN A 367 -8.06 1.96 -16.22
C GLN A 367 -8.14 3.42 -16.65
N PHE A 368 -7.92 3.72 -17.94
CA PHE A 368 -8.08 5.07 -18.48
C PHE A 368 -9.54 5.54 -18.39
N ALA A 369 -10.49 4.68 -18.73
CA ALA A 369 -11.92 4.99 -18.64
C ALA A 369 -12.33 5.32 -17.19
N SER A 370 -11.88 4.55 -16.22
CA SER A 370 -12.13 4.82 -14.80
C SER A 370 -11.57 6.18 -14.35
N GLY A 371 -10.33 6.50 -14.73
CA GLY A 371 -9.73 7.80 -14.42
C GLY A 371 -10.49 8.98 -15.08
N ALA A 372 -10.87 8.83 -16.33
CA ALA A 372 -11.65 9.83 -17.06
C ALA A 372 -13.03 10.07 -16.43
N GLN A 373 -13.68 9.01 -15.94
CA GLN A 373 -14.96 9.10 -15.23
C GLN A 373 -14.84 9.93 -13.95
N VAL A 374 -13.80 9.71 -13.12
CA VAL A 374 -13.55 10.49 -11.90
C VAL A 374 -13.39 11.99 -12.22
N VAL A 375 -12.63 12.32 -13.26
CA VAL A 375 -12.45 13.72 -13.69
C VAL A 375 -13.78 14.31 -14.16
N ALA A 376 -14.55 13.59 -14.99
CA ALA A 376 -15.84 14.05 -15.48
C ALA A 376 -16.84 14.30 -14.35
N GLN A 377 -16.94 13.38 -13.37
CA GLN A 377 -17.81 13.53 -12.21
C GLN A 377 -17.38 14.69 -11.31
N THR A 378 -16.06 14.89 -11.10
CA THR A 378 -15.54 16.03 -10.34
C THR A 378 -15.92 17.35 -11.00
N VAL A 379 -15.73 17.48 -12.32
CA VAL A 379 -16.10 18.68 -13.10
C VAL A 379 -17.61 18.92 -13.06
N GLN A 380 -18.42 17.89 -13.29
CA GLN A 380 -19.87 17.98 -13.25
C GLN A 380 -20.37 18.42 -11.85
N THR A 381 -19.88 17.79 -10.80
CA THR A 381 -20.28 18.11 -9.41
C THR A 381 -19.87 19.54 -9.04
N THR A 382 -18.70 20.00 -9.50
CA THR A 382 -18.25 21.38 -9.31
C THR A 382 -19.15 22.37 -10.05
N ALA A 383 -19.54 22.06 -11.27
CA ALA A 383 -20.39 22.91 -12.09
C ALA A 383 -21.85 22.99 -11.59
N THR A 384 -22.37 21.92 -10.99
CA THR A 384 -23.77 21.83 -10.50
C THR A 384 -23.98 22.39 -9.09
N GLY A 385 -23.00 23.02 -8.48
CA GLY A 385 -23.16 23.73 -7.22
C GLY A 385 -22.66 22.97 -5.97
N GLY A 386 -21.56 22.24 -6.10
CA GLY A 386 -20.90 21.51 -5.00
C GLY A 386 -20.42 22.38 -3.82
N ALA A 387 -20.80 23.65 -3.78
CA ALA A 387 -20.43 24.61 -2.71
C ALA A 387 -21.50 24.77 -1.61
N SER A 388 -22.67 24.12 -1.76
CA SER A 388 -23.68 24.15 -0.67
C SER A 388 -23.20 23.33 0.52
N PRO A 389 -23.59 23.67 1.79
CA PRO A 389 -23.21 22.89 2.97
C PRO A 389 -23.62 21.41 2.89
N SER A 390 -24.78 21.10 2.31
CA SER A 390 -25.24 19.74 2.06
C SER A 390 -24.39 19.00 1.03
N ALA A 391 -24.02 19.69 -0.07
CA ALA A 391 -23.13 19.14 -1.07
C ALA A 391 -21.70 18.93 -0.54
N LEU A 392 -21.25 19.75 0.43
CA LEU A 392 -19.95 19.55 1.06
C LEU A 392 -19.89 18.21 1.81
N ILE A 393 -20.95 17.84 2.50
CA ILE A 393 -21.03 16.56 3.23
C ILE A 393 -21.14 15.38 2.27
N SER A 394 -22.03 15.46 1.27
CA SER A 394 -22.33 14.34 0.36
C SER A 394 -21.22 14.07 -0.68
N THR A 395 -20.31 15.00 -0.90
CA THR A 395 -19.30 14.91 -1.96
C THR A 395 -17.86 14.72 -1.46
N ARG A 396 -17.66 14.46 -0.17
CA ARG A 396 -16.34 14.24 0.44
C ARG A 396 -16.31 12.97 1.28
N SER A 397 -15.12 12.35 1.35
CA SER A 397 -14.93 11.16 2.19
C SER A 397 -15.05 11.49 3.68
N ASN A 398 -15.44 10.50 4.49
CA ASN A 398 -15.55 10.65 5.94
C ASN A 398 -14.25 11.09 6.60
N TYR A 399 -13.10 10.67 6.07
CA TYR A 399 -11.80 11.13 6.57
C TYR A 399 -11.63 12.65 6.41
N VAL A 400 -11.93 13.18 5.22
CA VAL A 400 -11.86 14.64 4.98
C VAL A 400 -12.86 15.37 5.88
N LEU A 401 -14.09 14.86 6.03
CA LEU A 401 -15.10 15.45 6.91
C LEU A 401 -14.68 15.41 8.38
N GLY A 402 -14.01 14.34 8.81
CA GLY A 402 -13.43 14.22 10.16
C GLY A 402 -12.37 15.29 10.41
N VAL A 403 -11.37 15.39 9.54
CA VAL A 403 -10.30 16.41 9.61
C VAL A 403 -10.86 17.84 9.59
N LEU A 404 -11.98 18.07 8.90
CA LEU A 404 -12.68 19.36 8.93
C LEU A 404 -13.56 19.55 10.18
N GLY A 405 -13.61 18.59 11.12
CA GLY A 405 -14.43 18.63 12.32
C GLY A 405 -15.94 18.55 12.10
N VAL A 406 -16.38 18.12 10.90
CA VAL A 406 -17.80 18.05 10.52
C VAL A 406 -18.45 16.76 11.01
N VAL A 407 -17.72 15.63 11.02
CA VAL A 407 -18.23 14.33 11.46
C VAL A 407 -17.32 13.76 12.53
N LEU A 408 -17.79 13.71 13.78
CA LEU A 408 -17.11 13.09 14.91
C LEU A 408 -18.04 12.03 15.51
N THR A 409 -17.65 10.76 15.42
CA THR A 409 -18.54 9.63 15.73
C THR A 409 -18.44 9.15 17.18
N SER A 410 -17.26 9.28 17.80
CA SER A 410 -16.98 8.81 19.16
C SER A 410 -15.80 9.52 19.78
N LEU A 411 -15.59 9.35 21.10
CA LEU A 411 -14.43 9.94 21.79
C LEU A 411 -13.10 9.43 21.22
N PRO A 412 -12.86 8.11 20.99
CA PRO A 412 -11.62 7.64 20.37
C PRO A 412 -11.43 8.18 18.95
N ASN A 413 -12.49 8.33 18.16
CA ASN A 413 -12.45 8.94 16.83
C ASN A 413 -12.04 10.41 16.92
N THR A 414 -12.63 11.16 17.85
CA THR A 414 -12.27 12.57 18.10
C THR A 414 -10.79 12.73 18.47
N ILE A 415 -10.25 11.82 19.30
CA ILE A 415 -8.82 11.81 19.63
C ILE A 415 -7.99 11.59 18.37
N SER A 416 -8.38 10.63 17.53
CA SER A 416 -7.68 10.37 16.25
C SER A 416 -7.68 11.61 15.34
N VAL A 417 -8.81 12.29 15.21
CA VAL A 417 -8.92 13.53 14.42
C VAL A 417 -7.98 14.59 14.96
N ILE A 418 -8.02 14.87 16.26
CA ILE A 418 -7.15 15.88 16.91
C ILE A 418 -5.66 15.56 16.68
N ILE A 419 -5.26 14.29 16.81
CA ILE A 419 -3.86 13.89 16.60
C ILE A 419 -3.46 14.08 15.13
N ASN A 420 -4.30 13.71 14.16
CA ASN A 420 -4.04 13.95 12.74
C ASN A 420 -3.94 15.45 12.45
N ASP A 421 -4.82 16.29 13.03
CA ASP A 421 -4.76 17.74 12.86
C ASP A 421 -3.47 18.34 13.46
N LEU A 422 -2.98 17.81 14.58
CA LEU A 422 -1.69 18.20 15.15
C LEU A 422 -0.51 17.81 14.24
N ILE A 423 -0.58 16.67 13.56
CA ILE A 423 0.40 16.27 12.55
C ILE A 423 0.37 17.25 11.37
N PHE A 424 -0.82 17.56 10.83
CA PHE A 424 -0.97 18.53 9.74
C PHE A 424 -0.51 19.94 10.16
N ALA A 425 -0.88 20.39 11.37
CA ALA A 425 -0.40 21.67 11.92
C ALA A 425 1.13 21.69 12.05
N THR A 426 1.75 20.59 12.48
CA THR A 426 3.22 20.48 12.56
C THR A 426 3.85 20.55 11.16
N ILE A 427 3.26 19.93 10.14
CA ILE A 427 3.70 20.05 8.74
C ILE A 427 3.57 21.51 8.26
N LEU A 428 2.45 22.19 8.54
CA LEU A 428 2.23 23.59 8.19
C LEU A 428 3.27 24.51 8.87
N VAL A 429 3.55 24.29 10.17
CA VAL A 429 4.63 25.00 10.89
C VAL A 429 5.99 24.73 10.21
N GLY A 430 6.23 23.53 9.74
CA GLY A 430 7.42 23.19 8.98
C GLY A 430 7.54 23.98 7.68
N ILE A 431 6.44 24.12 6.93
CA ILE A 431 6.38 24.93 5.70
C ILE A 431 6.67 26.40 6.00
N VAL A 432 5.98 26.97 7.00
CA VAL A 432 6.22 28.36 7.43
C VAL A 432 7.68 28.55 7.85
N GLY A 433 8.24 27.59 8.60
CA GLY A 433 9.65 27.60 8.99
C GLY A 433 10.62 27.54 7.81
N MET A 434 10.27 26.77 6.76
CA MET A 434 11.04 26.71 5.50
C MET A 434 10.98 28.04 4.75
N ILE A 435 9.79 28.66 4.66
CA ILE A 435 9.61 29.97 3.99
C ILE A 435 10.36 31.05 4.75
N ALA A 436 10.24 31.11 6.09
CA ALA A 436 10.91 32.09 6.93
C ALA A 436 12.44 32.01 6.87
N LYS A 437 12.99 30.84 6.55
CA LYS A 437 14.42 30.59 6.37
C LYS A 437 14.74 30.06 4.97
N LEU A 438 14.09 30.61 3.96
CA LEU A 438 14.15 30.11 2.59
C LEU A 438 15.59 29.99 2.07
N HIS A 439 16.43 30.98 2.32
CA HIS A 439 17.83 30.97 1.90
C HIS A 439 18.59 29.76 2.48
N TYR A 440 18.48 29.51 3.79
CA TYR A 440 19.10 28.36 4.45
C TYR A 440 18.60 27.01 3.89
N TYR A 441 17.30 26.88 3.70
CA TYR A 441 16.74 25.62 3.20
C TYR A 441 16.98 25.44 1.70
N HIS A 442 17.07 26.54 0.92
CA HIS A 442 17.41 26.50 -0.48
C HIS A 442 18.84 25.98 -0.72
N GLU A 443 19.79 26.33 0.16
CA GLU A 443 21.15 25.76 0.10
C GLU A 443 21.16 24.27 0.51
N LYS A 444 20.33 23.93 1.50
CA LYS A 444 20.28 22.57 2.06
C LYS A 444 19.51 21.59 1.20
N PHE A 445 18.39 22.00 0.62
CA PHE A 445 17.53 21.19 -0.23
C PHE A 445 17.73 21.55 -1.70
N LYS A 446 17.83 20.55 -2.56
CA LYS A 446 17.79 20.78 -4.00
C LYS A 446 16.40 21.23 -4.44
N MET A 447 16.30 22.06 -5.48
CA MET A 447 15.01 22.60 -5.97
C MET A 447 14.02 21.49 -6.36
N GLN A 448 14.50 20.35 -6.86
CA GLN A 448 13.68 19.18 -7.15
C GLN A 448 12.87 18.70 -5.95
N PHE A 449 13.45 18.78 -4.75
CA PHE A 449 12.74 18.40 -3.53
C PHE A 449 11.68 19.43 -3.14
N PHE A 450 11.95 20.74 -3.31
CA PHE A 450 10.94 21.79 -3.12
C PHE A 450 9.76 21.64 -4.07
N ILE A 451 10.00 21.32 -5.34
CA ILE A 451 8.95 21.06 -6.32
C ILE A 451 8.08 19.89 -5.85
N GLY A 452 8.70 18.78 -5.38
CA GLY A 452 7.99 17.64 -4.82
C GLY A 452 7.10 18.03 -3.64
N ILE A 453 7.60 18.82 -2.68
CA ILE A 453 6.81 19.35 -1.55
C ILE A 453 5.65 20.22 -2.07
N SER A 454 5.92 21.16 -2.97
CA SER A 454 4.90 22.09 -3.47
C SER A 454 3.75 21.38 -4.19
N ILE A 455 4.08 20.39 -5.03
CA ILE A 455 3.06 19.58 -5.72
C ILE A 455 2.30 18.71 -4.71
N SER A 456 2.99 18.12 -3.73
CA SER A 456 2.33 17.34 -2.67
C SER A 456 1.30 18.15 -1.90
N LEU A 457 1.65 19.39 -1.55
CA LEU A 457 0.72 20.31 -0.88
C LEU A 457 -0.44 20.71 -1.79
N ALA A 458 -0.17 21.01 -3.06
CA ALA A 458 -1.21 21.34 -4.03
C ALA A 458 -2.20 20.18 -4.20
N LEU A 459 -1.71 18.94 -4.29
CA LEU A 459 -2.57 17.75 -4.38
C LEU A 459 -3.43 17.59 -3.12
N LEU A 460 -2.88 17.77 -1.90
CA LEU A 460 -3.66 17.70 -0.66
C LEU A 460 -4.76 18.76 -0.64
N VAL A 461 -4.44 20.00 -1.00
CA VAL A 461 -5.43 21.10 -1.08
C VAL A 461 -6.52 20.76 -2.09
N LEU A 462 -6.18 20.26 -3.27
CA LEU A 462 -7.14 19.86 -4.29
C LEU A 462 -8.08 18.76 -3.78
N PHE A 463 -7.55 17.76 -3.06
CA PHE A 463 -8.36 16.66 -2.53
C PHE A 463 -9.33 17.07 -1.43
N VAL A 464 -8.97 18.09 -0.64
CA VAL A 464 -9.88 18.64 0.38
C VAL A 464 -10.92 19.58 -0.24
N THR A 465 -10.53 20.37 -1.24
CA THR A 465 -11.38 21.42 -1.81
C THR A 465 -12.32 20.96 -2.91
N LEU A 466 -11.84 20.07 -3.79
CA LEU A 466 -12.66 19.58 -4.91
C LEU A 466 -13.67 18.52 -4.46
N PRO A 467 -14.94 18.63 -4.93
CA PRO A 467 -15.95 17.63 -4.63
C PRO A 467 -15.64 16.30 -5.32
N TYR A 468 -16.14 15.20 -4.79
CA TYR A 468 -16.07 13.84 -5.32
C TYR A 468 -14.67 13.19 -5.36
N ILE A 469 -13.59 13.95 -5.57
CA ILE A 469 -12.25 13.37 -5.76
C ILE A 469 -11.79 12.55 -4.55
N SER A 470 -12.12 12.98 -3.31
CA SER A 470 -11.78 12.25 -2.09
C SER A 470 -12.66 11.02 -1.83
N ILE A 471 -13.80 10.89 -2.52
CA ILE A 471 -14.63 9.67 -2.52
C ILE A 471 -14.04 8.68 -3.51
N ALA A 472 -13.70 9.12 -4.71
CA ALA A 472 -13.16 8.26 -5.76
C ALA A 472 -11.76 7.73 -5.45
N TYR A 473 -10.95 8.52 -4.74
CA TYR A 473 -9.64 8.10 -4.24
C TYR A 473 -9.42 8.67 -2.83
N ASP A 474 -9.32 7.79 -1.84
CA ASP A 474 -9.26 8.18 -0.44
C ASP A 474 -8.08 9.11 -0.13
N ALA A 475 -8.37 10.22 0.58
CA ALA A 475 -7.37 11.20 0.99
C ALA A 475 -6.29 10.60 1.94
N VAL A 476 -6.63 9.55 2.71
CA VAL A 476 -5.65 8.81 3.53
C VAL A 476 -4.59 8.14 2.64
N ARG A 477 -5.03 7.50 1.56
CA ARG A 477 -4.15 6.86 0.58
C ARG A 477 -3.25 7.87 -0.12
N LEU A 478 -3.79 9.05 -0.45
CA LEU A 478 -3.00 10.13 -1.05
C LEU A 478 -1.94 10.66 -0.05
N PHE A 479 -2.34 11.00 1.18
CA PHE A 479 -1.40 11.49 2.20
C PHE A 479 -0.26 10.50 2.46
N PHE A 480 -0.57 9.21 2.48
CA PHE A 480 0.40 8.14 2.59
C PHE A 480 1.46 8.17 1.46
N GLN A 481 1.03 8.34 0.21
CA GLN A 481 1.94 8.45 -0.94
C GLN A 481 2.79 9.73 -0.92
N LEU A 482 2.24 10.82 -0.40
CA LEU A 482 2.94 12.11 -0.31
C LEU A 482 3.91 12.19 0.87
N ALA A 483 3.83 11.23 1.79
CA ALA A 483 4.66 11.21 3.01
C ALA A 483 6.17 11.22 2.72
N ILE A 484 6.63 10.71 1.57
CA ILE A 484 8.04 10.76 1.18
C ILE A 484 8.59 12.18 1.12
N PHE A 485 7.75 13.17 0.79
CA PHE A 485 8.08 14.60 0.78
C PHE A 485 7.67 15.30 2.07
N LEU A 486 6.56 14.89 2.68
CA LEU A 486 5.99 15.57 3.85
C LEU A 486 6.64 15.14 5.17
N ALA A 487 7.19 13.95 5.28
CA ALA A 487 7.89 13.49 6.48
C ALA A 487 9.12 14.37 6.83
N PRO A 488 9.99 14.77 5.89
CA PRO A 488 11.02 15.77 6.15
C PRO A 488 10.47 17.13 6.60
N VAL A 489 9.33 17.57 6.07
CA VAL A 489 8.69 18.82 6.46
C VAL A 489 8.12 18.75 7.88
N PHE A 490 7.50 17.64 8.27
CA PHE A 490 7.08 17.34 9.63
C PHE A 490 8.25 17.46 10.62
N VAL A 491 9.41 16.91 10.28
CA VAL A 491 10.62 17.04 11.11
C VAL A 491 11.01 18.50 11.30
N ILE A 492 10.97 19.31 10.25
CA ILE A 492 11.26 20.75 10.35
C ILE A 492 10.25 21.42 11.29
N GLY A 493 8.98 21.07 11.19
CA GLY A 493 7.91 21.57 12.04
C GLY A 493 8.20 21.32 13.52
N GLY A 494 8.54 20.09 13.89
CA GLY A 494 8.90 19.74 15.26
C GLY A 494 10.12 20.53 15.80
N ILE A 495 11.13 20.73 14.94
CA ILE A 495 12.30 21.56 15.29
C ILE A 495 11.89 23.01 15.51
N VAL A 496 10.97 23.55 14.69
CA VAL A 496 10.47 24.93 14.84
C VAL A 496 9.66 25.05 16.13
N VAL A 497 8.73 24.12 16.40
CA VAL A 497 7.93 24.08 17.64
C VAL A 497 8.83 24.08 18.87
N ALA A 498 9.85 23.22 18.90
CA ALA A 498 10.79 23.16 20.03
C ALA A 498 11.54 24.48 20.26
N LYS A 499 11.85 25.23 19.19
CA LYS A 499 12.47 26.56 19.29
C LYS A 499 11.49 27.62 19.84
N VAL A 500 10.23 27.55 19.43
CA VAL A 500 9.18 28.45 19.96
C VAL A 500 8.97 28.26 21.47
N ILE A 501 9.04 26.99 21.92
CA ILE A 501 8.97 26.64 23.36
C ILE A 501 10.27 27.03 24.11
N LYS A 502 11.25 27.63 23.40
CA LYS A 502 12.58 28.03 23.92
C LYS A 502 13.41 26.89 24.51
N ASN A 503 13.13 25.64 24.08
CA ASN A 503 13.89 24.48 24.50
C ASN A 503 14.31 23.63 23.29
N PRO A 504 15.39 24.01 22.57
CA PRO A 504 15.83 23.31 21.36
C PRO A 504 16.21 21.85 21.57
N LYS A 505 16.47 21.42 22.81
CA LYS A 505 16.81 20.02 23.11
C LYS A 505 15.57 19.12 23.08
N TRP A 506 14.39 19.68 23.07
CA TRP A 506 13.11 18.96 23.06
C TRP A 506 12.59 18.64 21.66
N ASP A 507 13.29 19.07 20.63
CA ASP A 507 12.89 18.85 19.23
C ASP A 507 12.59 17.36 18.90
N VAL A 508 13.45 16.45 19.34
CA VAL A 508 13.29 15.01 19.15
C VAL A 508 12.12 14.48 19.99
N TYR A 509 11.93 15.00 21.22
CA TYR A 509 10.87 14.53 22.11
C TYR A 509 9.49 15.00 21.67
N VAL A 510 9.36 16.24 21.17
CA VAL A 510 8.10 16.75 20.60
C VAL A 510 7.65 15.87 19.44
N LEU A 511 8.56 15.55 18.50
CA LEU A 511 8.28 14.65 17.40
C LEU A 511 7.92 13.24 17.88
N LEU A 512 8.66 12.70 18.85
CA LEU A 512 8.39 11.38 19.41
C LEU A 512 7.01 11.30 20.05
N ILE A 513 6.64 12.28 20.88
CA ILE A 513 5.33 12.31 21.57
C ILE A 513 4.19 12.29 20.54
N LEU A 514 4.26 13.17 19.52
CA LEU A 514 3.25 13.18 18.44
C LEU A 514 3.16 11.83 17.72
N LEU A 515 4.31 11.22 17.44
CA LEU A 515 4.37 9.93 16.77
C LEU A 515 3.84 8.77 17.63
N LEU A 516 4.04 8.79 18.96
CA LEU A 516 3.48 7.78 19.85
C LEU A 516 1.95 7.88 19.95
N PHE A 517 1.39 9.09 19.98
CA PHE A 517 -0.05 9.28 19.89
C PHE A 517 -0.58 8.84 18.52
N LEU A 518 0.11 9.20 17.44
CA LEU A 518 -0.27 8.75 16.10
C LEU A 518 -0.24 7.21 15.98
N PHE A 519 0.77 6.56 16.56
CA PHE A 519 0.85 5.09 16.63
C PHE A 519 -0.37 4.48 17.34
N SER A 520 -0.76 5.05 18.49
CA SER A 520 -1.97 4.58 19.19
C SER A 520 -3.21 4.73 18.31
N CYS A 521 -3.32 5.83 17.55
CA CYS A 521 -4.45 6.06 16.66
C CYS A 521 -4.46 5.15 15.43
N SER A 522 -3.31 4.90 14.82
CA SER A 522 -3.20 4.05 13.62
C SER A 522 -3.41 2.56 13.92
N THR A 523 -3.07 2.12 15.14
CA THR A 523 -3.30 0.75 15.60
C THR A 523 -4.65 0.58 16.32
N TYR A 524 -5.47 1.64 16.41
CA TYR A 524 -6.73 1.65 17.17
C TYR A 524 -6.59 1.30 18.67
N LEU A 525 -5.38 1.33 19.23
CA LEU A 525 -5.11 1.01 20.63
C LEU A 525 -5.89 1.93 21.60
N GLN A 526 -6.12 3.20 21.24
CA GLN A 526 -6.91 4.13 22.05
C GLN A 526 -8.39 3.72 22.18
N TYR A 527 -8.93 3.01 21.19
CA TYR A 527 -10.29 2.47 21.28
C TYR A 527 -10.38 1.40 22.37
N SER A 528 -9.41 0.46 22.39
CA SER A 528 -9.34 -0.59 23.42
C SER A 528 -9.12 -0.02 24.81
N LEU A 529 -8.23 0.99 24.94
CA LEU A 529 -7.97 1.66 26.22
C LEU A 529 -9.20 2.41 26.76
N LEU A 530 -10.12 2.83 25.91
CA LEU A 530 -11.37 3.50 26.28
C LEU A 530 -12.57 2.54 26.37
N GLY A 531 -12.34 1.23 26.28
CA GLY A 531 -13.39 0.21 26.40
C GLY A 531 -14.35 0.14 25.21
N MET A 532 -13.92 0.62 24.05
CA MET A 532 -14.67 0.58 22.78
C MET A 532 -13.89 -0.27 21.75
N PRO A 533 -13.98 -1.61 21.77
CA PRO A 533 -13.20 -2.48 20.88
C PRO A 533 -13.52 -2.18 19.40
N TYR A 534 -12.49 -1.88 18.62
CA TYR A 534 -12.63 -1.49 17.21
C TYR A 534 -11.68 -2.23 16.28
N SER A 535 -10.45 -2.53 16.73
CA SER A 535 -9.43 -3.14 15.89
C SER A 535 -9.82 -4.57 15.49
N PRO A 536 -9.88 -4.91 14.18
CA PRO A 536 -10.12 -6.29 13.76
C PRO A 536 -8.94 -7.21 14.09
N GLU A 537 -7.73 -6.69 14.27
CA GLU A 537 -6.51 -7.46 14.43
C GLU A 537 -6.37 -8.07 15.83
N PHE A 538 -6.81 -7.38 16.87
CA PHE A 538 -6.60 -7.84 18.24
C PHE A 538 -7.83 -7.76 19.17
N GLU A 539 -9.02 -7.43 18.62
CA GLU A 539 -10.26 -7.37 19.38
C GLU A 539 -11.29 -8.38 18.82
N ASN A 540 -11.73 -9.32 19.63
CA ASN A 540 -12.71 -10.31 19.22
C ASN A 540 -14.11 -9.73 18.96
N ASN A 541 -14.49 -8.73 19.75
CA ASN A 541 -15.80 -8.09 19.71
C ASN A 541 -15.81 -6.85 18.81
N SER A 542 -14.88 -6.74 17.89
CA SER A 542 -14.81 -5.63 16.94
C SER A 542 -15.93 -5.75 15.91
N ILE A 543 -16.74 -4.70 15.77
CA ILE A 543 -17.76 -4.59 14.71
C ILE A 543 -17.11 -4.69 13.32
N VAL A 544 -15.92 -4.13 13.14
CA VAL A 544 -15.19 -4.12 11.87
C VAL A 544 -14.66 -5.52 11.54
N ARG A 545 -14.38 -6.35 12.54
CA ARG A 545 -13.88 -7.71 12.34
C ARG A 545 -14.89 -8.56 11.58
N GLU A 546 -16.16 -8.56 12.00
CA GLU A 546 -17.21 -9.33 11.37
C GLU A 546 -17.44 -8.95 9.90
N GLU A 547 -17.20 -7.70 9.55
CA GLU A 547 -17.34 -7.20 8.18
C GLU A 547 -16.16 -7.56 7.28
N LEU A 548 -14.93 -7.45 7.80
CA LEU A 548 -13.70 -7.65 7.03
C LEU A 548 -13.23 -9.11 6.96
N PHE A 549 -13.65 -9.94 7.93
CA PHE A 549 -13.27 -11.35 8.01
C PHE A 549 -14.10 -12.20 7.06
N ILE A 550 -13.47 -13.22 6.52
CA ILE A 550 -14.14 -14.29 5.79
C ILE A 550 -14.01 -15.56 6.62
N TYR A 551 -15.13 -16.21 6.88
CA TYR A 551 -15.19 -17.46 7.59
C TYR A 551 -15.24 -18.65 6.63
N ASN A 552 -14.69 -19.81 7.07
CA ASN A 552 -14.74 -21.05 6.27
C ASN A 552 -16.16 -21.44 5.83
N ASN A 553 -17.14 -21.21 6.69
CA ASN A 553 -18.56 -21.46 6.40
C ASN A 553 -19.02 -20.68 5.17
N GLU A 554 -18.66 -19.40 5.09
CA GLU A 554 -19.04 -18.51 4.00
C GLU A 554 -18.39 -18.94 2.68
N LEU A 555 -17.09 -19.32 2.71
CA LEU A 555 -16.42 -19.83 1.52
C LEU A 555 -17.01 -21.15 1.04
N THR A 556 -17.30 -22.06 1.98
CA THR A 556 -17.90 -23.36 1.65
C THR A 556 -19.25 -23.20 1.00
N SER A 557 -20.11 -22.30 1.51
CA SER A 557 -21.42 -22.04 0.92
C SER A 557 -21.33 -21.30 -0.42
N ALA A 558 -20.40 -20.34 -0.57
CA ALA A 558 -20.15 -19.69 -1.84
C ALA A 558 -19.66 -20.67 -2.90
N GLN A 559 -18.79 -21.62 -2.54
CA GLN A 559 -18.35 -22.70 -3.41
C GLN A 559 -19.50 -23.65 -3.76
N TRP A 560 -20.31 -23.99 -2.76
CA TRP A 560 -21.48 -24.87 -2.97
C TRP A 560 -22.47 -24.28 -3.97
N ILE A 561 -22.83 -23.01 -3.83
CA ILE A 561 -23.78 -22.38 -4.76
C ILE A 561 -23.19 -22.28 -6.17
N TYR A 562 -21.90 -21.98 -6.31
CA TYR A 562 -21.25 -22.01 -7.61
C TYR A 562 -21.32 -23.36 -8.31
N GLN A 563 -21.21 -24.47 -7.56
CA GLN A 563 -21.24 -25.83 -8.08
C GLN A 563 -22.65 -26.38 -8.35
N ASN A 564 -23.67 -25.88 -7.63
CA ASN A 564 -25.00 -26.49 -7.60
C ASN A 564 -26.13 -25.60 -8.16
N ARG A 565 -25.84 -24.30 -8.45
CA ARG A 565 -26.87 -23.42 -9.02
C ARG A 565 -27.23 -23.83 -10.45
N GLU A 566 -28.46 -23.54 -10.83
CA GLU A 566 -28.88 -23.61 -12.22
C GLU A 566 -28.25 -22.47 -13.03
N ASP A 567 -27.76 -22.77 -14.24
CA ASP A 567 -27.26 -21.78 -15.16
C ASP A 567 -28.35 -20.74 -15.45
N ASN A 568 -27.96 -19.46 -15.53
CA ASN A 568 -28.81 -18.28 -15.76
C ASN A 568 -29.68 -17.81 -14.58
N LEU A 569 -29.57 -18.39 -13.40
CA LEU A 569 -30.25 -17.85 -12.21
C LEU A 569 -29.32 -16.91 -11.43
N THR A 570 -29.86 -15.76 -11.08
CA THR A 570 -29.12 -14.72 -10.33
C THR A 570 -28.99 -15.11 -8.87
N ILE A 571 -27.82 -14.81 -8.29
CA ILE A 571 -27.57 -14.88 -6.85
C ILE A 571 -27.74 -13.47 -6.29
N TYR A 572 -28.67 -13.30 -5.36
CA TYR A 572 -28.92 -12.05 -4.65
C TYR A 572 -28.22 -12.11 -3.28
N SER A 573 -27.54 -11.04 -2.92
CA SER A 573 -26.87 -10.90 -1.63
C SER A 573 -26.63 -9.43 -1.28
N ASP A 574 -26.23 -9.15 -0.05
CA ASP A 574 -25.71 -7.81 0.28
C ASP A 574 -24.28 -7.60 -0.25
N GLU A 575 -23.81 -6.36 -0.21
CA GLU A 575 -22.48 -6.00 -0.73
C GLU A 575 -21.35 -6.69 0.05
N ASN A 576 -21.62 -7.13 1.30
CA ASN A 576 -20.63 -7.84 2.11
C ASN A 576 -20.28 -9.23 1.56
N ALA A 577 -21.11 -9.78 0.68
CA ALA A 577 -20.83 -11.06 0.04
C ALA A 577 -19.75 -10.99 -1.06
N VAL A 578 -19.46 -9.82 -1.63
CA VAL A 578 -18.47 -9.64 -2.71
C VAL A 578 -17.10 -10.26 -2.37
N PRO A 579 -16.49 -9.97 -1.20
CA PRO A 579 -15.24 -10.59 -0.79
C PRO A 579 -15.31 -12.13 -0.71
N ARG A 580 -16.43 -12.68 -0.23
CA ARG A 580 -16.66 -14.13 -0.06
C ARG A 580 -16.64 -14.84 -1.41
N PHE A 581 -17.44 -14.35 -2.34
CA PHE A 581 -17.51 -14.89 -3.70
C PHE A 581 -16.19 -14.73 -4.46
N SER A 582 -15.55 -13.56 -4.36
CA SER A 582 -14.25 -13.32 -5.01
C SER A 582 -13.17 -14.29 -4.51
N THR A 583 -13.15 -14.59 -3.21
CA THR A 583 -12.18 -15.49 -2.60
C THR A 583 -12.49 -16.96 -2.89
N ALA A 584 -13.77 -17.32 -2.92
CA ALA A 584 -14.23 -18.70 -3.13
C ALA A 584 -13.97 -19.25 -4.55
N TYR A 585 -13.77 -18.37 -5.54
CA TYR A 585 -13.68 -18.71 -6.97
C TYR A 585 -12.63 -19.78 -7.30
N GLY A 586 -11.48 -19.78 -6.64
CA GLY A 586 -10.24 -20.47 -7.07
C GLY A 586 -10.15 -21.97 -6.92
N THR A 587 -11.20 -22.70 -6.51
CA THR A 587 -11.02 -24.11 -6.12
C THR A 587 -11.63 -25.16 -7.02
N ASN A 588 -12.34 -24.85 -8.10
CA ASN A 588 -12.86 -25.83 -9.10
C ASN A 588 -13.98 -25.29 -10.00
N ILE A 589 -13.99 -24.01 -10.33
CA ILE A 589 -15.16 -23.42 -10.98
C ILE A 589 -14.83 -23.01 -12.41
N GLY A 590 -15.13 -23.88 -13.34
CA GLY A 590 -15.20 -23.50 -14.76
C GLY A 590 -16.44 -22.62 -14.99
N ASN A 591 -16.28 -21.54 -15.75
CA ASN A 591 -17.33 -20.73 -16.38
C ASN A 591 -18.26 -19.86 -15.53
N ILE A 592 -18.05 -19.64 -14.24
CA ILE A 592 -18.88 -18.72 -13.47
C ILE A 592 -18.11 -17.41 -13.22
N SER A 593 -18.68 -16.29 -13.65
CA SER A 593 -18.15 -14.96 -13.47
C SER A 593 -18.80 -14.28 -12.25
N LEU A 594 -18.06 -13.41 -11.55
CA LEU A 594 -18.63 -12.48 -10.56
C LEU A 594 -19.78 -11.63 -11.14
N ASN A 595 -19.81 -11.46 -12.47
CA ASN A 595 -20.87 -10.74 -13.15
C ASN A 595 -22.26 -11.43 -13.07
N ASP A 596 -22.30 -12.70 -12.69
CA ASP A 596 -23.56 -13.47 -12.55
C ASP A 596 -24.19 -13.31 -11.17
N THR A 597 -23.62 -12.49 -10.30
CA THR A 597 -24.07 -12.27 -8.93
C THR A 597 -24.49 -10.81 -8.76
N LEU A 598 -25.71 -10.58 -8.29
CA LEU A 598 -26.21 -9.24 -7.98
C LEU A 598 -26.12 -9.01 -6.47
N PHE A 599 -25.33 -8.04 -6.05
CA PHE A 599 -25.11 -7.68 -4.65
C PHE A 599 -26.02 -6.52 -4.21
N GLU A 600 -27.29 -6.54 -4.62
CA GLU A 600 -28.26 -5.50 -4.31
C GLU A 600 -29.57 -6.16 -3.89
N TRP A 601 -29.89 -6.10 -2.60
CA TRP A 601 -31.09 -6.70 -2.01
C TRP A 601 -32.40 -6.09 -2.51
N ASP A 602 -32.43 -4.78 -2.68
CA ASP A 602 -33.61 -4.01 -3.04
C ASP A 602 -34.02 -4.18 -4.50
N LYS A 603 -33.12 -4.73 -5.33
CA LYS A 603 -33.35 -4.97 -6.75
C LYS A 603 -33.74 -6.42 -7.08
N MET A 604 -34.20 -7.18 -6.10
CA MET A 604 -34.64 -8.55 -6.34
C MET A 604 -35.90 -8.57 -7.23
N ILE A 605 -35.70 -8.89 -8.50
CA ILE A 605 -36.74 -9.00 -9.51
C ILE A 605 -36.73 -10.43 -10.06
N GLY A 606 -37.61 -11.29 -9.58
CA GLY A 606 -37.84 -12.63 -10.14
C GLY A 606 -37.29 -13.81 -9.30
N SER A 607 -37.12 -14.98 -9.96
CA SER A 607 -36.56 -16.18 -9.38
C SER A 607 -35.05 -16.12 -9.28
N GLY A 608 -34.49 -16.57 -8.17
CA GLY A 608 -33.02 -16.62 -7.97
C GLY A 608 -32.69 -17.01 -6.54
N TYR A 609 -31.44 -17.34 -6.32
CA TYR A 609 -30.92 -17.73 -5.00
C TYR A 609 -30.70 -16.49 -4.14
N ILE A 610 -30.93 -16.61 -2.82
CA ILE A 610 -30.51 -15.61 -1.84
C ILE A 610 -29.38 -16.22 -1.02
N TYR A 611 -28.20 -15.56 -1.02
CA TYR A 611 -27.06 -15.94 -0.20
C TYR A 611 -26.99 -15.04 1.04
N LEU A 612 -26.87 -15.67 2.21
CA LEU A 612 -26.67 -15.03 3.50
C LEU A 612 -25.29 -15.41 4.05
N GLY A 613 -24.44 -14.43 4.33
CA GLY A 613 -23.16 -14.60 4.99
C GLY A 613 -23.27 -14.65 6.51
N TYR A 614 -22.13 -14.72 7.20
CA TYR A 614 -22.03 -14.85 8.65
C TYR A 614 -22.76 -13.74 9.40
N VAL A 615 -22.57 -12.50 9.00
CA VAL A 615 -23.21 -11.33 9.62
C VAL A 615 -24.73 -11.34 9.46
N ASN A 616 -25.20 -11.83 8.32
CA ASN A 616 -26.65 -11.94 8.08
C ASN A 616 -27.30 -13.01 8.97
N VAL A 617 -26.64 -14.18 9.12
CA VAL A 617 -27.18 -15.33 9.84
C VAL A 617 -27.01 -15.18 11.36
N ASN A 618 -25.85 -14.75 11.84
CA ASN A 618 -25.53 -14.73 13.28
C ASN A 618 -25.83 -13.38 13.95
N ASP A 619 -25.61 -12.25 13.23
CA ASP A 619 -25.83 -10.91 13.78
C ASP A 619 -27.14 -10.29 13.34
N HIS A 620 -27.87 -10.98 12.45
CA HIS A 620 -29.14 -10.52 11.88
C HIS A 620 -29.09 -9.14 11.22
N LYS A 621 -27.93 -8.83 10.57
CA LYS A 621 -27.68 -7.55 9.92
C LYS A 621 -27.43 -7.71 8.42
N VAL A 622 -27.89 -6.74 7.66
CA VAL A 622 -27.55 -6.53 6.25
C VAL A 622 -26.56 -5.36 6.18
N ILE A 623 -25.52 -5.51 5.40
CA ILE A 623 -24.46 -4.51 5.26
C ILE A 623 -24.51 -3.90 3.86
N GLU A 624 -24.66 -2.59 3.84
CA GLU A 624 -24.58 -1.77 2.62
C GLU A 624 -23.29 -0.94 2.68
N LEU A 625 -22.40 -1.16 1.73
CA LEU A 625 -21.11 -0.48 1.61
C LEU A 625 -21.30 0.80 0.78
N GLY A 626 -21.67 1.89 1.43
CA GLY A 626 -21.73 3.22 0.84
C GLY A 626 -20.62 4.14 1.38
N ASN A 627 -20.83 5.47 1.29
CA ASN A 627 -19.95 6.44 1.95
C ASN A 627 -19.89 6.26 3.47
N ASN A 628 -20.93 5.67 4.04
CA ASN A 628 -21.01 5.14 5.41
C ASN A 628 -21.48 3.70 5.32
N ILE A 629 -20.84 2.81 6.09
CA ILE A 629 -21.34 1.44 6.25
C ILE A 629 -22.67 1.52 6.98
N ASN A 630 -23.74 1.17 6.27
CA ASN A 630 -25.08 1.14 6.84
C ASN A 630 -25.38 -0.30 7.29
N ARG A 631 -25.93 -0.47 8.49
CA ARG A 631 -26.27 -1.76 9.10
C ARG A 631 -27.75 -1.76 9.43
N THR A 632 -28.51 -2.45 8.63
CA THR A 632 -29.97 -2.61 8.83
C THR A 632 -30.27 -4.01 9.36
N ASN A 633 -31.35 -4.15 10.15
CA ASN A 633 -31.79 -5.46 10.61
C ASN A 633 -32.37 -6.25 9.42
N ILE A 634 -31.94 -7.52 9.25
CA ILE A 634 -32.40 -8.40 8.18
C ILE A 634 -33.93 -8.64 8.22
N GLU A 635 -34.58 -8.52 9.39
CA GLU A 635 -36.01 -8.61 9.53
C GLU A 635 -36.78 -7.57 8.70
N SER A 636 -36.17 -6.42 8.44
CA SER A 636 -36.71 -5.36 7.56
C SER A 636 -36.90 -5.85 6.11
N TYR A 637 -36.25 -6.94 5.74
CA TYR A 637 -36.31 -7.57 4.42
C TYR A 637 -37.02 -8.91 4.41
N SER A 638 -37.81 -9.23 5.44
CA SER A 638 -38.53 -10.51 5.60
C SER A 638 -39.43 -10.88 4.42
N ASN A 639 -39.93 -9.90 3.69
CA ASN A 639 -40.70 -10.09 2.46
C ASN A 639 -39.91 -10.79 1.34
N LEU A 640 -38.58 -10.66 1.29
CA LEU A 640 -37.73 -11.30 0.29
C LEU A 640 -37.63 -12.82 0.47
N PHE A 641 -37.89 -13.31 1.67
CA PHE A 641 -37.87 -14.74 2.02
C PHE A 641 -39.24 -15.42 1.91
N THR A 642 -40.29 -14.64 1.63
CA THR A 642 -41.67 -15.19 1.54
C THR A 642 -41.78 -16.17 0.37
N GLY A 643 -42.17 -17.41 0.65
CA GLY A 643 -42.30 -18.47 -0.35
C GLY A 643 -41.00 -19.16 -0.75
N LYS A 644 -39.86 -18.81 -0.10
CA LYS A 644 -38.56 -19.44 -0.31
C LYS A 644 -38.26 -20.46 0.80
N SER A 645 -37.40 -21.43 0.46
CA SER A 645 -36.94 -22.46 1.40
C SER A 645 -35.42 -22.44 1.51
N ILE A 646 -34.91 -22.76 2.69
CA ILE A 646 -33.46 -22.95 2.89
C ILE A 646 -33.06 -24.24 2.19
N ILE A 647 -32.16 -24.17 1.23
CA ILE A 647 -31.63 -25.32 0.50
C ILE A 647 -30.21 -25.69 0.96
N TYR A 648 -29.54 -24.80 1.65
CA TYR A 648 -28.24 -25.03 2.26
C TYR A 648 -28.07 -24.22 3.54
N ASP A 649 -27.58 -24.85 4.61
CA ASP A 649 -27.26 -24.21 5.88
C ASP A 649 -26.09 -24.93 6.55
N ASN A 650 -25.06 -24.19 6.97
CA ASN A 650 -23.89 -24.74 7.66
C ASN A 650 -23.64 -24.03 9.02
N GLY A 651 -24.63 -23.32 9.55
CA GLY A 651 -24.60 -22.62 10.82
C GLY A 651 -23.90 -21.26 10.80
N GLY A 652 -23.26 -20.89 9.72
CA GLY A 652 -22.61 -19.56 9.57
C GLY A 652 -22.95 -18.90 8.25
N SER A 653 -23.65 -19.59 7.35
CA SER A 653 -24.16 -19.03 6.11
C SER A 653 -25.33 -19.88 5.61
N GLN A 654 -26.24 -19.26 4.87
CA GLN A 654 -27.45 -19.89 4.34
C GLN A 654 -27.66 -19.56 2.87
N ILE A 655 -28.29 -20.49 2.14
CA ILE A 655 -28.78 -20.27 0.77
C ILE A 655 -30.22 -20.60 0.71
N TRP A 656 -31.02 -19.67 0.19
CA TRP A 656 -32.46 -19.77 0.04
C TRP A 656 -32.82 -19.82 -1.44
N TRP A 657 -33.84 -20.63 -1.75
CA TRP A 657 -34.38 -20.81 -3.09
C TRP A 657 -35.90 -20.75 -3.12
#